data_ff7791de60fe7ba30ecf447ce53ef40d
#
_entry.id   ff7791de60fe7ba30ecf447ce53ef40d
#
_cell.length_a   1.000
_cell.length_b   1.000
_cell.length_c   1.000
_cell.angle_alpha   90.00
_cell.angle_beta   90.00
_cell.angle_gamma   90.00
#
_symmetry.space_group_name_H-M   'P 1'
#
loop_
_entity.id
_entity.type
_entity.pdbx_description
1 polymer ?
#
loop_
_entity_poly.entity_id
_entity_poly.type
_entity_poly.pdbx_seq_one_letter_code
_entity_poly.pdbx_strand_id
1 'polypeptide(L)'
;MKFGYFDDANREYVITTPKTPLPWINYLGCNDFFSLISNTCGGYSFYKDAKLLRLTRYRYNDTPNDVNGKYFYIKDGDTIWNPGWKPTKTELDSYECRHGIGYSRFISSKNDVQASVLAFVPMNDTCEINQVKLTNNSSSSKTLSLFSYVEWCLWNADDDMKNFQRNFSTGEVEIVDSTIFHKTEYRERRNHYAVYSVNAKIDGFDTIRDEFLGAYNGTDDPTAVKNGACTNSVASGWQPIASHQINITLNPGETRSFVFVLGYIENPEDEKWESKGVVNKKRAYEMLERYKTDADVDKAFAELNEYWNGLLSKYTVKSSNDKVDRMVNIWNQYQCMVTFNMSRSASYYESGIGRGMGFRDSCQDLLGFVHLIPDRARERIIDIASTQFQDGSAYHQYQPLTKKGNSDIGSGFNDDPLWLIAGTSAYVRETGDTTILTEMVPYDNDMSVATPLMGHLKRSFDYTVNHKGPHNLPLIGRADWNDCLNLNCFSEHPGESFQTFGPSEGPVAESVFIAGMFVKYGEEYAQLCELMGDQKEADYAREEVAKMYDVVLKDGWDGDWFVRAYDAYGQKIGSKECEEGQIYIESNGFCSLAGIGVKEGLAKKALDSVKEKLDTKYGVMILQPAYTRYHLELGEISSYPPGYKENAGIFCHNNPWVSIAETVIGRGDRAFEIYQKTCPAYCEEFSEIHRTEPYVYSQMVAGRDAKFHGEAKNSWLTGTAAWTFVNVSQYILGVYPCLLYTSPSPRDGATS
;
A
#
# COMPACT_ATOMS: atom_id res chain seq x y z
N MET A 1 -9.24 -21.69 -11.83
CA MET A 1 -7.87 -22.19 -12.09
C MET A 1 -6.93 -21.58 -11.06
N LYS A 2 -6.04 -22.41 -10.49
CA LYS A 2 -5.01 -21.93 -9.56
C LYS A 2 -3.70 -21.74 -10.32
N PHE A 3 -2.92 -20.74 -9.92
CA PHE A 3 -1.60 -20.45 -10.49
C PHE A 3 -0.47 -20.74 -9.50
N GLY A 4 -0.82 -21.25 -8.32
CA GLY A 4 0.10 -21.54 -7.24
C GLY A 4 -0.61 -22.15 -6.03
N TYR A 5 0.06 -22.10 -4.89
CA TYR A 5 -0.48 -22.61 -3.61
C TYR A 5 0.21 -21.94 -2.41
N PHE A 6 -0.45 -21.96 -1.25
CA PHE A 6 0.14 -21.51 0.02
C PHE A 6 1.04 -22.60 0.62
N ASP A 7 2.25 -22.23 0.96
CA ASP A 7 3.18 -23.00 1.79
C ASP A 7 3.23 -22.36 3.20
N ASP A 8 2.29 -22.77 4.04
CA ASP A 8 2.12 -22.18 5.38
C ASP A 8 3.33 -22.44 6.29
N ALA A 9 4.04 -23.57 6.08
CA ALA A 9 5.22 -23.93 6.88
C ALA A 9 6.38 -22.95 6.67
N ASN A 10 6.55 -22.47 5.45
CA ASN A 10 7.56 -21.49 5.07
C ASN A 10 7.02 -20.06 5.01
N ARG A 11 5.71 -19.85 5.19
CA ARG A 11 5.01 -18.57 5.05
C ARG A 11 5.23 -17.96 3.67
N GLU A 12 5.07 -18.77 2.64
CA GLU A 12 5.24 -18.42 1.24
C GLU A 12 3.95 -18.63 0.46
N TYR A 13 3.77 -17.84 -0.60
CA TYR A 13 2.90 -18.20 -1.70
C TYR A 13 3.76 -18.63 -2.89
N VAL A 14 3.57 -19.87 -3.32
CA VAL A 14 4.37 -20.50 -4.38
C VAL A 14 3.62 -20.40 -5.70
N ILE A 15 4.17 -19.63 -6.64
CA ILE A 15 3.64 -19.43 -7.98
C ILE A 15 4.32 -20.42 -8.92
N THR A 16 3.54 -21.28 -9.58
CA THR A 16 4.06 -22.40 -10.37
C THR A 16 4.07 -22.15 -11.88
N THR A 17 3.68 -20.94 -12.30
CA THR A 17 3.72 -20.51 -13.70
C THR A 17 4.02 -19.01 -13.78
N PRO A 18 4.88 -18.56 -14.70
CA PRO A 18 5.12 -17.13 -14.89
C PRO A 18 3.92 -16.41 -15.53
N LYS A 19 2.97 -17.16 -16.11
CA LYS A 19 1.82 -16.66 -16.88
C LYS A 19 0.61 -16.44 -15.97
N THR A 20 0.76 -15.70 -14.89
CA THR A 20 -0.33 -15.26 -14.02
C THR A 20 -1.22 -14.23 -14.74
N PRO A 21 -2.50 -14.04 -14.32
CA PRO A 21 -3.43 -13.12 -14.99
C PRO A 21 -2.95 -11.67 -15.04
N LEU A 22 -2.22 -11.25 -14.00
CA LEU A 22 -1.49 -9.98 -13.87
C LEU A 22 -0.11 -10.32 -13.25
N PRO A 23 0.87 -9.42 -13.31
CA PRO A 23 2.07 -9.60 -12.49
C PRO A 23 1.68 -9.66 -11.01
N TRP A 24 2.07 -10.72 -10.31
CA TRP A 24 1.84 -10.87 -8.87
C TRP A 24 3.10 -10.46 -8.13
N ILE A 25 2.96 -9.51 -7.24
CA ILE A 25 4.09 -8.79 -6.65
C ILE A 25 4.32 -9.12 -5.19
N ASN A 26 5.51 -8.75 -4.73
CA ASN A 26 5.88 -8.68 -3.33
C ASN A 26 6.62 -7.37 -3.04
N TYR A 27 6.50 -6.88 -1.81
CA TYR A 27 7.25 -5.74 -1.30
C TYR A 27 8.40 -6.23 -0.43
N LEU A 28 9.58 -5.65 -0.62
CA LEU A 28 10.78 -5.95 0.14
C LEU A 28 11.20 -4.70 0.92
N GLY A 29 11.71 -4.90 2.14
CA GLY A 29 12.17 -3.80 3.00
C GLY A 29 11.24 -3.50 4.17
N CYS A 30 11.84 -3.01 5.25
CA CYS A 30 11.15 -2.77 6.51
C CYS A 30 11.32 -1.35 7.05
N ASN A 31 12.41 -0.67 6.71
CA ASN A 31 12.80 0.62 7.27
C ASN A 31 12.79 1.75 6.22
N ASP A 32 13.94 2.01 5.61
CA ASP A 32 14.12 3.16 4.72
C ASP A 32 14.34 2.78 3.25
N PHE A 33 14.87 1.59 2.98
CA PHE A 33 15.08 1.10 1.63
C PHE A 33 14.03 0.05 1.27
N PHE A 34 13.42 0.23 0.12
CA PHE A 34 12.33 -0.62 -0.34
C PHE A 34 12.52 -1.03 -1.79
N SER A 35 11.98 -2.20 -2.10
CA SER A 35 11.90 -2.72 -3.46
C SER A 35 10.56 -3.40 -3.68
N LEU A 36 10.07 -3.33 -4.91
CA LEU A 36 8.94 -4.10 -5.39
C LEU A 36 9.45 -5.09 -6.42
N ILE A 37 8.94 -6.32 -6.39
CA ILE A 37 9.31 -7.36 -7.34
C ILE A 37 8.10 -8.20 -7.73
N SER A 38 7.88 -8.38 -9.04
CA SER A 38 6.84 -9.28 -9.55
C SER A 38 7.34 -10.71 -9.67
N ASN A 39 6.41 -11.63 -9.86
CA ASN A 39 6.74 -13.03 -10.17
C ASN A 39 7.55 -13.20 -11.48
N THR A 40 7.71 -12.15 -12.26
CA THR A 40 8.54 -12.12 -13.47
C THR A 40 9.67 -11.11 -13.40
N CYS A 41 10.10 -10.72 -12.18
CA CYS A 41 11.20 -9.80 -11.90
C CYS A 41 10.99 -8.33 -12.33
N GLY A 42 9.75 -7.93 -12.64
CA GLY A 42 9.38 -6.52 -12.82
C GLY A 42 9.37 -5.78 -11.47
N GLY A 43 9.56 -4.46 -11.50
CA GLY A 43 9.51 -3.63 -10.30
C GLY A 43 10.64 -2.60 -10.22
N TYR A 44 10.76 -1.97 -9.05
CA TYR A 44 11.73 -0.90 -8.82
C TYR A 44 12.17 -0.82 -7.37
N SER A 45 13.29 -0.13 -7.14
CA SER A 45 13.85 0.09 -5.81
C SER A 45 13.97 1.58 -5.52
N PHE A 46 13.79 1.99 -4.26
CA PHE A 46 13.86 3.38 -3.84
C PHE A 46 14.28 3.49 -2.36
N TYR A 47 14.78 4.68 -1.99
CA TYR A 47 15.11 5.06 -0.63
C TYR A 47 14.10 6.09 -0.13
N LYS A 48 13.38 5.81 0.97
CA LYS A 48 12.36 6.65 1.63
C LYS A 48 11.20 7.13 0.76
N ASP A 49 11.47 7.70 -0.42
CA ASP A 49 10.47 8.33 -1.27
C ASP A 49 10.55 7.81 -2.71
N ALA A 50 9.48 7.14 -3.16
CA ALA A 50 9.42 6.52 -4.47
C ALA A 50 9.36 7.53 -5.63
N LYS A 51 9.07 8.82 -5.38
CA LYS A 51 9.05 9.88 -6.37
C LYS A 51 10.42 10.55 -6.53
N LEU A 52 11.07 10.89 -5.41
CA LEU A 52 12.25 11.76 -5.38
C LEU A 52 13.58 11.02 -5.17
N LEU A 53 13.55 9.80 -4.64
CA LEU A 53 14.74 8.99 -4.35
C LEU A 53 14.63 7.57 -4.94
N ARG A 54 14.06 7.46 -6.14
CA ARG A 54 13.96 6.21 -6.89
C ARG A 54 15.29 5.86 -7.55
N LEU A 55 15.76 4.64 -7.33
CA LEU A 55 17.01 4.15 -7.90
C LEU A 55 16.81 3.61 -9.31
N THR A 56 15.85 2.71 -9.49
CA THR A 56 15.65 1.99 -10.76
C THR A 56 14.40 2.46 -11.49
N ARG A 57 14.47 2.40 -12.81
CA ARG A 57 13.39 2.83 -13.70
C ARG A 57 12.18 1.90 -13.62
N TYR A 58 10.99 2.50 -13.58
CA TYR A 58 9.73 1.81 -13.72
C TYR A 58 8.67 2.73 -14.34
N ARG A 59 7.92 2.22 -15.32
CA ARG A 59 6.86 2.94 -16.00
C ARG A 59 5.55 2.18 -15.90
N TYR A 60 4.54 2.79 -15.32
CA TYR A 60 3.24 2.17 -15.02
C TYR A 60 2.49 1.68 -16.25
N ASN A 61 2.70 2.31 -17.41
CA ASN A 61 2.02 1.94 -18.64
C ASN A 61 2.47 0.58 -19.23
N ASP A 62 3.54 0.00 -18.71
CA ASP A 62 4.01 -1.31 -19.15
C ASP A 62 3.28 -2.48 -18.49
N THR A 63 2.43 -2.22 -17.53
CA THR A 63 1.59 -3.25 -16.93
C THR A 63 0.41 -3.59 -17.87
N PRO A 64 0.12 -4.88 -18.15
CA PRO A 64 0.69 -6.09 -17.58
C PRO A 64 1.92 -6.65 -18.32
N ASN A 65 2.53 -5.93 -19.25
CA ASN A 65 3.69 -6.43 -19.98
C ASN A 65 4.91 -6.68 -19.07
N ASP A 66 5.09 -5.84 -18.02
CA ASP A 66 6.03 -6.05 -16.93
C ASP A 66 7.49 -6.19 -17.41
N VAL A 67 7.92 -5.22 -18.25
CA VAL A 67 9.25 -5.21 -18.86
C VAL A 67 10.25 -4.27 -18.19
N ASN A 68 9.82 -3.55 -17.14
CA ASN A 68 10.72 -2.74 -16.32
C ASN A 68 11.06 -3.51 -15.04
N GLY A 69 12.31 -3.88 -14.89
CA GLY A 69 12.76 -4.66 -13.76
C GLY A 69 14.26 -4.76 -13.64
N LYS A 70 14.67 -5.69 -12.80
CA LYS A 70 16.05 -6.05 -12.55
C LYS A 70 16.25 -7.47 -13.06
N TYR A 71 17.10 -7.65 -14.09
CA TYR A 71 17.15 -8.90 -14.83
C TYR A 71 18.49 -9.57 -14.75
N PHE A 72 18.46 -10.90 -14.74
CA PHE A 72 19.62 -11.77 -14.98
C PHE A 72 19.36 -12.56 -16.25
N TYR A 73 20.26 -12.44 -17.22
CA TYR A 73 20.21 -13.23 -18.44
C TYR A 73 21.24 -14.35 -18.33
N ILE A 74 20.84 -15.56 -18.69
CA ILE A 74 21.71 -16.72 -18.77
C ILE A 74 21.79 -17.13 -20.22
N LYS A 75 23.01 -17.12 -20.78
CA LYS A 75 23.29 -17.58 -22.14
C LYS A 75 23.99 -18.94 -22.07
N ASP A 76 23.33 -19.96 -22.64
CA ASP A 76 23.84 -21.33 -22.77
C ASP A 76 23.85 -21.68 -24.28
N GLY A 77 25.00 -21.54 -24.93
CA GLY A 77 25.09 -21.60 -26.39
C GLY A 77 24.23 -20.53 -27.04
N ASP A 78 23.28 -20.95 -27.88
CA ASP A 78 22.35 -20.06 -28.56
C ASP A 78 21.06 -19.77 -27.71
N THR A 79 20.89 -20.47 -26.60
CA THR A 79 19.72 -20.29 -25.73
C THR A 79 19.99 -19.14 -24.76
N ILE A 80 19.08 -18.14 -24.76
CA ILE A 80 19.07 -17.03 -23.79
C ILE A 80 17.77 -17.12 -23.00
N TRP A 81 17.87 -17.08 -21.67
CA TRP A 81 16.73 -17.18 -20.79
C TRP A 81 16.93 -16.40 -19.50
N ASN A 82 15.86 -16.17 -18.77
CA ASN A 82 15.84 -15.44 -17.49
C ASN A 82 15.21 -16.30 -16.40
N PRO A 83 15.71 -16.28 -15.16
CA PRO A 83 15.11 -17.02 -14.02
C PRO A 83 13.65 -16.66 -13.76
N GLY A 84 13.26 -15.40 -13.97
CA GLY A 84 11.87 -14.92 -13.86
C GLY A 84 11.05 -15.06 -15.13
N TRP A 85 11.56 -15.75 -16.18
CA TRP A 85 10.95 -15.89 -17.51
C TRP A 85 11.00 -14.62 -18.37
N LYS A 86 10.61 -13.46 -17.86
CA LYS A 86 10.77 -12.18 -18.55
C LYS A 86 12.20 -11.64 -18.33
N PRO A 87 12.69 -10.78 -19.23
CA PRO A 87 11.99 -10.22 -20.39
C PRO A 87 12.04 -11.07 -21.65
N THR A 88 12.94 -12.06 -21.81
CA THR A 88 13.11 -12.85 -23.04
C THR A 88 11.91 -13.75 -23.34
N LYS A 89 11.15 -14.15 -22.35
CA LYS A 89 9.98 -15.07 -22.45
C LYS A 89 10.35 -16.43 -23.05
N THR A 90 11.61 -16.83 -22.94
CA THR A 90 12.06 -18.17 -23.33
C THR A 90 11.36 -19.20 -22.45
N GLU A 91 10.69 -20.19 -23.04
CA GLU A 91 10.00 -21.23 -22.28
C GLU A 91 10.98 -22.01 -21.40
N LEU A 92 10.68 -22.07 -20.12
CA LEU A 92 11.49 -22.74 -19.10
C LEU A 92 11.08 -24.21 -18.97
N ASP A 93 12.02 -25.06 -18.59
CA ASP A 93 11.77 -26.48 -18.33
C ASP A 93 11.09 -26.66 -16.96
N SER A 94 11.41 -25.78 -15.99
CA SER A 94 10.69 -25.63 -14.72
C SER A 94 10.68 -24.17 -14.27
N TYR A 95 9.66 -23.80 -13.52
CA TYR A 95 9.53 -22.47 -12.97
C TYR A 95 8.78 -22.49 -11.65
N GLU A 96 9.34 -21.79 -10.68
CA GLU A 96 8.71 -21.53 -9.39
C GLU A 96 9.16 -20.15 -8.90
N CYS A 97 8.18 -19.32 -8.47
CA CYS A 97 8.43 -18.09 -7.75
C CYS A 97 7.80 -18.20 -6.38
N ARG A 98 8.58 -18.01 -5.33
CA ARG A 98 8.15 -18.03 -3.92
C ARG A 98 8.18 -16.62 -3.39
N HIS A 99 7.01 -16.03 -3.17
CA HIS A 99 6.86 -14.78 -2.44
C HIS A 99 6.71 -15.09 -0.96
N GLY A 100 7.74 -14.76 -0.19
CA GLY A 100 7.77 -14.90 1.26
C GLY A 100 7.64 -13.55 1.97
N ILE A 101 7.75 -13.56 3.28
CA ILE A 101 7.61 -12.38 4.11
C ILE A 101 8.91 -11.56 4.05
N GLY A 102 8.89 -10.47 3.26
CA GLY A 102 10.03 -9.59 3.04
C GLY A 102 11.08 -10.09 2.05
N TYR A 103 10.82 -11.18 1.32
CA TYR A 103 11.72 -11.71 0.29
C TYR A 103 10.97 -12.36 -0.87
N SER A 104 11.67 -12.57 -1.98
CA SER A 104 11.19 -13.38 -3.10
C SER A 104 12.29 -14.30 -3.60
N ARG A 105 11.92 -15.54 -3.99
CA ARG A 105 12.86 -16.53 -4.52
C ARG A 105 12.33 -17.08 -5.84
N PHE A 106 13.20 -17.06 -6.86
CA PHE A 106 12.92 -17.67 -8.16
C PHE A 106 13.75 -18.94 -8.27
N ILE A 107 13.13 -20.04 -8.65
CA ILE A 107 13.77 -21.33 -8.93
C ILE A 107 13.29 -21.79 -10.29
N SER A 108 14.19 -21.82 -11.26
CA SER A 108 13.81 -22.18 -12.62
C SER A 108 14.94 -22.95 -13.32
N SER A 109 14.62 -23.69 -14.36
CA SER A 109 15.62 -24.43 -15.11
C SER A 109 15.39 -24.31 -16.61
N LYS A 110 16.50 -24.40 -17.36
CA LYS A 110 16.54 -24.52 -18.82
C LYS A 110 17.79 -25.32 -19.22
N ASN A 111 17.61 -26.31 -20.13
CA ASN A 111 18.71 -27.13 -20.65
C ASN A 111 19.60 -27.73 -19.54
N ASP A 112 19.01 -28.33 -18.50
CA ASP A 112 19.69 -28.89 -17.34
C ASP A 112 20.52 -27.88 -16.52
N VAL A 113 20.37 -26.60 -16.72
CA VAL A 113 20.91 -25.55 -15.85
C VAL A 113 19.77 -25.04 -14.96
N GLN A 114 19.95 -25.13 -13.65
CA GLN A 114 19.04 -24.54 -12.67
C GLN A 114 19.57 -23.20 -12.19
N ALA A 115 18.72 -22.18 -12.14
CA ALA A 115 18.97 -20.92 -11.49
C ALA A 115 18.10 -20.77 -10.25
N SER A 116 18.70 -20.30 -9.15
CA SER A 116 17.99 -19.85 -7.95
C SER A 116 18.38 -18.40 -7.67
N VAL A 117 17.41 -17.51 -7.58
CA VAL A 117 17.63 -16.09 -7.27
C VAL A 117 16.85 -15.76 -6.00
N LEU A 118 17.56 -15.41 -4.92
CA LEU A 118 16.98 -14.87 -3.70
C LEU A 118 17.11 -13.35 -3.69
N ALA A 119 15.99 -12.64 -3.64
CA ALA A 119 15.93 -11.18 -3.57
C ALA A 119 15.35 -10.74 -2.24
N PHE A 120 16.05 -9.88 -1.50
CA PHE A 120 15.57 -9.28 -0.25
C PHE A 120 16.31 -7.98 0.07
N VAL A 121 15.76 -7.20 1.00
CA VAL A 121 16.40 -6.01 1.58
C VAL A 121 16.83 -6.38 3.01
N PRO A 122 18.13 -6.30 3.35
CA PRO A 122 18.61 -6.63 4.69
C PRO A 122 18.15 -5.61 5.73
N MET A 123 18.07 -6.04 6.97
CA MET A 123 17.69 -5.15 8.08
C MET A 123 18.75 -4.05 8.28
N ASN A 124 18.25 -2.82 8.51
CA ASN A 124 19.10 -1.66 8.86
C ASN A 124 20.16 -1.30 7.81
N ASP A 125 19.97 -1.67 6.55
CA ASP A 125 20.83 -1.26 5.45
C ASP A 125 20.03 -0.63 4.31
N THR A 126 20.73 0.05 3.40
CA THR A 126 20.13 0.81 2.29
C THR A 126 20.43 0.14 0.95
N CYS A 127 20.25 -1.18 0.88
CA CYS A 127 20.49 -1.94 -0.33
C CYS A 127 19.51 -3.12 -0.49
N GLU A 128 19.43 -3.59 -1.71
CA GLU A 128 18.80 -4.85 -2.10
C GLU A 128 19.87 -5.87 -2.45
N ILE A 129 19.73 -7.10 -1.95
CA ILE A 129 20.59 -8.23 -2.26
C ILE A 129 19.86 -9.15 -3.22
N ASN A 130 20.57 -9.56 -4.27
CA ASN A 130 20.15 -10.63 -5.17
C ASN A 130 21.25 -11.71 -5.19
N GLN A 131 21.04 -12.82 -4.48
CA GLN A 131 21.92 -13.98 -4.52
C GLN A 131 21.49 -14.89 -5.65
N VAL A 132 22.36 -15.04 -6.67
CA VAL A 132 22.14 -15.86 -7.85
C VAL A 132 22.98 -17.11 -7.76
N LYS A 133 22.36 -18.30 -7.74
CA LYS A 133 23.02 -19.59 -7.75
C LYS A 133 22.72 -20.32 -9.05
N LEU A 134 23.75 -20.77 -9.76
CA LEU A 134 23.63 -21.54 -10.99
C LEU A 134 24.18 -22.95 -10.78
N THR A 135 23.37 -23.96 -11.06
CA THR A 135 23.73 -25.37 -10.89
C THR A 135 23.65 -26.11 -12.23
N ASN A 136 24.69 -26.82 -12.59
CA ASN A 136 24.70 -27.72 -13.75
C ASN A 136 24.18 -29.10 -13.35
N ASN A 137 22.97 -29.45 -13.74
CA ASN A 137 22.34 -30.74 -13.49
C ASN A 137 22.58 -31.76 -14.60
N SER A 138 23.35 -31.38 -15.66
CA SER A 138 23.68 -32.28 -16.75
C SER A 138 24.87 -33.19 -16.41
N SER A 139 25.12 -34.19 -17.27
CA SER A 139 26.26 -35.12 -17.14
C SER A 139 27.54 -34.60 -17.76
N SER A 140 27.56 -33.40 -18.35
CA SER A 140 28.74 -32.79 -19.02
C SER A 140 29.00 -31.39 -18.48
N SER A 141 30.23 -30.92 -18.61
CA SER A 141 30.57 -29.53 -18.30
C SER A 141 29.83 -28.55 -19.23
N LYS A 142 29.33 -27.46 -18.64
CA LYS A 142 28.66 -26.36 -19.35
C LYS A 142 29.43 -25.06 -19.23
N THR A 143 29.52 -24.32 -20.35
CA THR A 143 30.01 -22.95 -20.33
C THR A 143 28.88 -22.00 -20.58
N LEU A 144 28.66 -21.10 -19.62
CA LEU A 144 27.54 -20.16 -19.58
C LEU A 144 28.09 -18.74 -19.50
N SER A 145 27.26 -17.78 -19.91
CA SER A 145 27.49 -16.36 -19.60
C SER A 145 26.31 -15.83 -18.82
N LEU A 146 26.57 -15.25 -17.64
CA LEU A 146 25.61 -14.55 -16.80
C LEU A 146 25.74 -13.04 -17.05
N PHE A 147 24.62 -12.38 -17.38
CA PHE A 147 24.54 -10.94 -17.46
C PHE A 147 23.54 -10.41 -16.46
N SER A 148 23.93 -9.37 -15.71
CA SER A 148 22.98 -8.60 -14.89
C SER A 148 22.49 -7.36 -15.65
N TYR A 149 21.35 -6.79 -15.27
CA TYR A 149 20.83 -5.58 -15.90
C TYR A 149 19.94 -4.80 -14.94
N VAL A 150 20.24 -3.50 -14.76
CA VAL A 150 19.37 -2.51 -14.12
C VAL A 150 19.41 -1.19 -14.90
N GLU A 151 18.26 -0.51 -15.02
CA GLU A 151 18.18 0.85 -15.57
C GLU A 151 18.01 1.86 -14.42
N TRP A 152 18.77 2.95 -14.47
CA TRP A 152 18.72 4.00 -13.48
C TRP A 152 17.58 5.00 -13.72
N CYS A 153 16.88 5.37 -12.65
CA CYS A 153 15.83 6.39 -12.68
C CYS A 153 16.36 7.82 -12.54
N LEU A 154 17.60 8.03 -12.13
CA LEU A 154 18.17 9.35 -11.81
C LEU A 154 17.34 10.11 -10.74
N TRP A 155 16.80 9.37 -9.76
CA TRP A 155 16.07 9.82 -8.58
C TRP A 155 14.63 10.32 -8.81
N ASN A 156 14.39 11.20 -9.79
CA ASN A 156 13.07 11.78 -10.02
C ASN A 156 12.21 10.90 -10.94
N ALA A 157 11.31 10.14 -10.32
CA ALA A 157 10.43 9.21 -11.03
C ALA A 157 9.40 9.91 -11.92
N ASP A 158 8.94 11.10 -11.54
CA ASP A 158 7.96 11.87 -12.33
C ASP A 158 8.58 12.37 -13.64
N ASP A 159 9.81 12.89 -13.58
CA ASP A 159 10.56 13.28 -14.76
C ASP A 159 10.89 12.07 -15.67
N ASP A 160 11.33 10.94 -15.05
CA ASP A 160 11.61 9.71 -15.79
C ASP A 160 10.39 9.15 -16.54
N MET A 161 9.20 9.30 -15.97
CA MET A 161 7.96 8.85 -16.62
C MET A 161 7.49 9.74 -17.76
N LYS A 162 7.63 11.05 -17.60
CA LYS A 162 7.04 12.04 -18.50
C LYS A 162 7.94 12.40 -19.67
N ASN A 163 9.25 12.32 -19.48
CA ASN A 163 10.24 12.75 -20.47
C ASN A 163 10.91 11.57 -21.16
N PHE A 164 10.98 11.65 -22.49
CA PHE A 164 11.75 10.70 -23.29
C PHE A 164 13.24 10.81 -22.94
N GLN A 165 13.84 9.69 -22.53
CA GLN A 165 15.26 9.59 -22.18
C GLN A 165 15.75 10.62 -21.17
N ARG A 166 14.85 11.23 -20.42
CA ARG A 166 15.22 12.25 -19.44
C ARG A 166 16.11 13.35 -20.02
N ASN A 167 15.60 14.02 -21.02
CA ASN A 167 16.36 15.04 -21.75
C ASN A 167 16.97 16.15 -20.88
N PHE A 168 16.38 16.40 -19.71
CA PHE A 168 16.81 17.44 -18.77
C PHE A 168 17.65 16.91 -17.61
N SER A 169 17.76 15.60 -17.44
CA SER A 169 18.51 14.96 -16.37
C SER A 169 19.57 14.02 -16.96
N THR A 170 20.80 14.19 -16.51
CA THR A 170 21.94 13.41 -16.98
C THR A 170 22.73 12.88 -15.79
N GLY A 171 23.39 11.75 -15.96
CA GLY A 171 24.16 11.13 -14.92
C GLY A 171 25.54 10.73 -15.40
N GLU A 172 26.42 10.44 -14.48
CA GLU A 172 27.77 9.92 -14.75
C GLU A 172 27.97 8.62 -13.99
N VAL A 173 28.74 7.74 -14.58
CA VAL A 173 29.10 6.45 -14.00
C VAL A 173 30.59 6.38 -13.78
N GLU A 174 30.98 5.80 -12.65
CA GLU A 174 32.35 5.35 -12.39
C GLU A 174 32.35 3.84 -12.22
N ILE A 175 33.41 3.19 -12.70
CA ILE A 175 33.58 1.74 -12.56
C ILE A 175 34.90 1.48 -11.85
N VAL A 176 34.87 0.66 -10.82
CA VAL A 176 36.06 0.16 -10.12
C VAL A 176 35.87 -1.34 -9.92
N ASP A 177 36.69 -2.15 -10.56
CA ASP A 177 36.58 -3.61 -10.59
C ASP A 177 35.18 -4.08 -11.01
N SER A 178 34.44 -4.76 -10.14
CA SER A 178 33.07 -5.23 -10.35
C SER A 178 32.01 -4.28 -9.82
N THR A 179 32.35 -3.06 -9.47
CA THR A 179 31.44 -2.09 -8.87
C THR A 179 31.17 -0.92 -9.79
N ILE A 180 29.89 -0.68 -10.06
CA ILE A 180 29.39 0.42 -10.89
C ILE A 180 28.75 1.45 -9.95
N PHE A 181 29.27 2.69 -9.96
CA PHE A 181 28.79 3.81 -9.18
C PHE A 181 28.04 4.78 -10.10
N HIS A 182 26.75 4.97 -9.85
CA HIS A 182 25.96 5.97 -10.56
C HIS A 182 25.95 7.26 -9.74
N LYS A 183 26.69 8.26 -10.21
CA LYS A 183 26.73 9.59 -9.58
C LYS A 183 25.43 10.36 -9.83
N THR A 184 25.13 11.26 -8.93
CA THR A 184 23.99 12.16 -9.08
C THR A 184 24.16 13.12 -10.25
N GLU A 185 23.06 13.47 -10.91
CA GLU A 185 23.03 14.44 -12.00
C GLU A 185 23.30 15.89 -11.55
N TYR A 186 23.15 16.18 -10.24
CA TYR A 186 23.37 17.52 -9.65
C TYR A 186 24.62 17.51 -8.79
N ARG A 187 25.78 17.57 -9.42
CA ARG A 187 27.08 17.43 -8.76
C ARG A 187 27.26 18.23 -7.47
N GLU A 188 26.84 19.49 -7.46
CA GLU A 188 27.06 20.39 -6.33
C GLU A 188 25.93 20.40 -5.31
N ARG A 189 24.78 19.80 -5.64
CA ARG A 189 23.57 19.89 -4.82
C ARG A 189 23.19 18.58 -4.14
N ARG A 190 23.78 17.47 -4.57
CA ARG A 190 23.46 16.13 -4.07
C ARG A 190 24.73 15.46 -3.53
N ASN A 191 24.59 14.78 -2.39
CA ASN A 191 25.67 14.04 -1.74
C ASN A 191 25.41 12.52 -1.75
N HIS A 192 24.36 12.08 -2.42
CA HIS A 192 24.01 10.68 -2.57
C HIS A 192 24.37 10.16 -3.97
N TYR A 193 24.54 8.84 -4.05
CA TYR A 193 24.72 8.08 -5.29
C TYR A 193 24.21 6.64 -5.14
N ALA A 194 24.04 5.95 -6.25
CA ALA A 194 23.71 4.54 -6.28
C ALA A 194 24.93 3.69 -6.58
N VAL A 195 24.93 2.46 -6.08
CA VAL A 195 25.95 1.46 -6.35
C VAL A 195 25.31 0.16 -6.81
N TYR A 196 25.91 -0.48 -7.82
CA TYR A 196 25.56 -1.84 -8.24
C TYR A 196 26.82 -2.65 -8.40
N SER A 197 26.95 -3.74 -7.65
CA SER A 197 28.17 -4.52 -7.56
C SER A 197 27.88 -6.01 -7.51
N VAL A 198 28.88 -6.82 -7.88
CA VAL A 198 28.87 -8.27 -7.69
C VAL A 198 30.17 -8.73 -7.00
N ASN A 199 30.09 -9.74 -6.17
CA ASN A 199 31.20 -10.30 -5.40
C ASN A 199 32.14 -11.20 -6.21
N ALA A 200 32.14 -11.06 -7.54
CA ALA A 200 32.96 -11.87 -8.46
C ALA A 200 33.76 -10.97 -9.39
N LYS A 201 34.86 -11.52 -9.93
CA LYS A 201 35.54 -10.88 -11.05
C LYS A 201 34.62 -10.93 -12.28
N ILE A 202 34.44 -9.81 -12.94
CA ILE A 202 33.68 -9.69 -14.19
C ILE A 202 34.58 -9.83 -15.43
N ASP A 203 34.00 -10.32 -16.51
CA ASP A 203 34.65 -10.41 -17.81
C ASP A 203 34.33 -9.21 -18.70
N GLY A 204 33.23 -8.52 -18.41
CA GLY A 204 32.80 -7.32 -19.11
C GLY A 204 31.69 -6.60 -18.35
N PHE A 205 31.39 -5.39 -18.80
CA PHE A 205 30.33 -4.56 -18.31
C PHE A 205 29.80 -3.63 -19.40
N ASP A 206 28.57 -3.12 -19.23
CA ASP A 206 28.07 -1.99 -20.00
C ASP A 206 27.31 -1.04 -19.10
N THR A 207 27.52 0.26 -19.32
CA THR A 207 26.77 1.30 -18.60
C THR A 207 26.05 2.26 -19.54
N ILE A 208 26.17 2.10 -20.85
CA ILE A 208 25.38 2.80 -21.87
C ILE A 208 24.28 1.87 -22.37
N ARG A 209 23.04 2.31 -22.29
CA ARG A 209 21.86 1.52 -22.64
C ARG A 209 21.90 0.99 -24.09
N ASP A 210 22.22 1.87 -25.04
CA ASP A 210 22.19 1.51 -26.46
C ASP A 210 23.32 0.55 -26.85
N GLU A 211 24.44 0.54 -26.12
CA GLU A 211 25.51 -0.44 -26.31
C GLU A 211 25.10 -1.84 -25.82
N PHE A 212 24.37 -1.90 -24.70
CA PHE A 212 23.89 -3.18 -24.15
C PHE A 212 22.71 -3.74 -24.95
N LEU A 213 21.66 -2.92 -25.16
CA LEU A 213 20.44 -3.39 -25.83
C LEU A 213 20.60 -3.44 -27.34
N GLY A 214 21.31 -2.48 -27.93
CA GLY A 214 21.34 -2.24 -29.36
C GLY A 214 20.26 -1.26 -29.81
N ALA A 215 20.52 -0.58 -30.93
CA ALA A 215 19.57 0.35 -31.51
C ALA A 215 18.26 -0.37 -31.90
N TYR A 216 17.13 0.17 -31.46
CA TYR A 216 15.77 -0.36 -31.73
C TYR A 216 15.45 -1.72 -31.06
N ASN A 217 16.34 -2.27 -30.22
CA ASN A 217 16.08 -3.48 -29.46
C ASN A 217 15.56 -3.13 -28.05
N GLY A 218 14.82 -4.05 -27.45
CA GLY A 218 14.35 -3.98 -26.07
C GLY A 218 15.14 -4.90 -25.13
N THR A 219 14.69 -4.94 -23.88
CA THR A 219 15.24 -5.86 -22.87
C THR A 219 14.97 -7.33 -23.20
N ASP A 220 14.02 -7.62 -24.06
CA ASP A 220 13.68 -8.95 -24.55
C ASP A 220 14.72 -9.53 -25.55
N ASP A 221 15.52 -8.67 -26.20
CA ASP A 221 16.48 -9.06 -27.24
C ASP A 221 17.80 -8.24 -27.18
N PRO A 222 18.52 -8.20 -26.03
CA PRO A 222 19.69 -7.35 -25.87
C PRO A 222 20.89 -7.86 -26.69
N THR A 223 21.49 -6.95 -27.48
CA THR A 223 22.62 -7.23 -28.40
C THR A 223 23.83 -7.77 -27.65
N ALA A 224 24.21 -7.22 -26.50
CA ALA A 224 25.35 -7.69 -25.73
C ALA A 224 25.20 -9.15 -25.31
N VAL A 225 23.99 -9.54 -24.86
CA VAL A 225 23.69 -10.93 -24.45
C VAL A 225 23.73 -11.86 -25.68
N LYS A 226 23.14 -11.46 -26.82
CA LYS A 226 23.19 -12.25 -28.08
C LYS A 226 24.60 -12.49 -28.51
N ASN A 227 25.43 -11.47 -28.48
CA ASN A 227 26.83 -11.55 -28.87
C ASN A 227 27.70 -12.29 -27.84
N GLY A 228 27.20 -12.47 -26.62
CA GLY A 228 27.93 -13.08 -25.50
C GLY A 228 29.06 -12.19 -24.95
N ALA A 229 29.03 -10.87 -25.25
CA ALA A 229 30.06 -9.93 -24.86
C ALA A 229 29.51 -8.51 -24.66
N CYS A 230 29.84 -7.90 -23.52
CA CYS A 230 29.71 -6.46 -23.28
C CYS A 230 30.81 -5.67 -24.00
N THR A 231 30.58 -4.39 -24.24
CA THR A 231 31.52 -3.48 -24.93
C THR A 231 32.43 -2.71 -23.97
N ASN A 232 32.21 -2.84 -22.66
CA ASN A 232 32.84 -2.06 -21.60
C ASN A 232 32.56 -0.55 -21.72
N SER A 233 31.34 -0.22 -22.09
CA SER A 233 30.89 1.17 -22.25
C SER A 233 30.79 1.90 -20.94
N VAL A 234 31.17 3.20 -20.89
CA VAL A 234 31.13 4.07 -19.72
C VAL A 234 30.24 5.27 -20.01
N ALA A 235 29.10 5.36 -19.33
CA ALA A 235 28.13 6.43 -19.52
C ALA A 235 28.62 7.75 -18.91
N SER A 236 28.47 8.81 -19.71
CA SER A 236 28.62 10.19 -19.29
C SER A 236 27.57 11.03 -20.04
N GLY A 237 26.41 11.24 -19.43
CA GLY A 237 25.27 11.91 -20.06
C GLY A 237 23.97 11.12 -19.92
N TRP A 238 23.31 10.80 -21.02
CA TRP A 238 21.98 10.19 -21.02
C TRP A 238 22.00 8.66 -20.91
N GLN A 239 20.89 8.13 -20.40
CA GLN A 239 20.56 6.70 -20.37
C GLN A 239 21.60 5.78 -19.69
N PRO A 240 22.12 6.12 -18.51
CA PRO A 240 23.01 5.20 -17.81
C PRO A 240 22.23 3.96 -17.34
N ILE A 241 22.88 2.81 -17.49
CA ILE A 241 22.47 1.51 -16.94
C ILE A 241 23.59 0.92 -16.10
N ALA A 242 23.35 -0.26 -15.51
CA ALA A 242 24.43 -1.08 -14.99
C ALA A 242 24.22 -2.53 -15.40
N SER A 243 25.22 -3.08 -16.04
CA SER A 243 25.28 -4.48 -16.46
C SER A 243 26.67 -5.05 -16.22
N HIS A 244 26.71 -6.28 -15.70
CA HIS A 244 27.92 -7.07 -15.54
C HIS A 244 27.83 -8.30 -16.45
N GLN A 245 28.97 -8.77 -16.95
CA GLN A 245 29.13 -10.04 -17.65
C GLN A 245 30.09 -10.93 -16.88
N ILE A 246 29.70 -12.19 -16.65
CA ILE A 246 30.51 -13.21 -16.00
C ILE A 246 30.42 -14.50 -16.82
N ASN A 247 31.58 -14.98 -17.30
CA ASN A 247 31.67 -16.24 -18.02
C ASN A 247 32.00 -17.37 -17.02
N ILE A 248 31.24 -18.45 -17.07
CA ILE A 248 31.26 -19.50 -16.07
C ILE A 248 31.40 -20.86 -16.74
N THR A 249 32.27 -21.70 -16.24
CA THR A 249 32.26 -23.13 -16.54
C THR A 249 31.83 -23.89 -15.33
N LEU A 250 30.82 -24.74 -15.45
CA LEU A 250 30.27 -25.58 -14.39
C LEU A 250 30.45 -27.04 -14.77
N ASN A 251 31.13 -27.81 -13.91
CA ASN A 251 31.18 -29.26 -14.03
C ASN A 251 29.84 -29.90 -13.67
N PRO A 252 29.59 -31.18 -14.02
CA PRO A 252 28.38 -31.87 -13.59
C PRO A 252 28.16 -31.81 -12.07
N GLY A 253 26.98 -31.36 -11.65
CA GLY A 253 26.60 -31.19 -10.25
C GLY A 253 27.22 -29.96 -9.55
N GLU A 254 28.06 -29.18 -10.25
CA GLU A 254 28.67 -27.97 -9.66
C GLU A 254 27.63 -26.84 -9.56
N THR A 255 27.67 -26.14 -8.42
CA THR A 255 26.91 -24.91 -8.17
C THR A 255 27.88 -23.74 -7.96
N ARG A 256 27.62 -22.60 -8.61
CA ARG A 256 28.28 -21.33 -8.33
C ARG A 256 27.29 -20.29 -7.87
N SER A 257 27.72 -19.49 -6.91
CA SER A 257 26.93 -18.42 -6.29
C SER A 257 27.56 -17.07 -6.58
N PHE A 258 26.69 -16.07 -6.83
CA PHE A 258 27.03 -14.68 -7.06
C PHE A 258 26.11 -13.79 -6.24
N VAL A 259 26.67 -12.83 -5.52
CA VAL A 259 25.92 -11.87 -4.72
C VAL A 259 25.97 -10.51 -5.40
N PHE A 260 24.81 -10.07 -5.90
CA PHE A 260 24.62 -8.73 -6.44
C PHE A 260 24.03 -7.83 -5.39
N VAL A 261 24.59 -6.63 -5.23
CA VAL A 261 24.13 -5.60 -4.29
C VAL A 261 23.77 -4.33 -5.05
N LEU A 262 22.51 -3.90 -4.94
CA LEU A 262 22.02 -2.63 -5.45
C LEU A 262 21.76 -1.70 -4.27
N GLY A 263 22.56 -0.63 -4.11
CA GLY A 263 22.54 0.20 -2.91
C GLY A 263 22.36 1.69 -3.17
N TYR A 264 21.86 2.36 -2.14
CA TYR A 264 21.82 3.81 -2.01
C TYR A 264 22.86 4.25 -0.98
N ILE A 265 23.70 5.22 -1.35
CA ILE A 265 24.75 5.75 -0.49
C ILE A 265 24.55 7.26 -0.34
N GLU A 266 24.63 7.75 0.87
CA GLU A 266 24.63 9.17 1.19
C GLU A 266 25.87 9.53 2.02
N ASN A 267 26.71 10.39 1.47
CA ASN A 267 27.89 10.90 2.16
C ASN A 267 27.51 12.17 2.97
N PRO A 268 28.27 12.53 4.02
CA PRO A 268 28.22 13.87 4.56
C PRO A 268 28.52 14.91 3.45
N GLU A 269 27.95 16.10 3.55
CA GLU A 269 28.14 17.14 2.52
C GLU A 269 29.59 17.54 2.31
N ASP A 270 30.36 17.59 3.40
CA ASP A 270 31.81 17.92 3.41
C ASP A 270 32.70 16.75 2.95
N GLU A 271 32.17 15.53 2.88
CA GLU A 271 32.88 14.31 2.44
C GLU A 271 32.38 13.77 1.09
N LYS A 272 31.65 14.57 0.32
CA LYS A 272 31.03 14.14 -0.92
C LYS A 272 32.02 13.60 -1.96
N TRP A 273 33.18 14.22 -2.08
CA TRP A 273 34.18 13.96 -3.09
C TRP A 273 35.53 13.51 -2.50
N GLU A 274 36.18 12.51 -3.11
CA GLU A 274 37.59 12.17 -2.87
C GLU A 274 38.53 13.13 -3.60
N SER A 275 38.14 13.54 -4.81
CA SER A 275 38.81 14.50 -5.64
C SER A 275 37.81 15.11 -6.62
N LYS A 276 38.25 16.09 -7.45
CA LYS A 276 37.36 16.75 -8.40
C LYS A 276 36.67 15.74 -9.34
N GLY A 277 35.36 15.61 -9.20
CA GLY A 277 34.50 14.76 -10.02
C GLY A 277 34.54 13.25 -9.66
N VAL A 278 35.27 12.87 -8.61
CA VAL A 278 35.36 11.47 -8.12
C VAL A 278 34.63 11.37 -6.79
N VAL A 279 33.53 10.60 -6.77
CA VAL A 279 32.72 10.46 -5.57
C VAL A 279 33.45 9.63 -4.50
N ASN A 280 33.27 10.02 -3.22
CA ASN A 280 33.82 9.26 -2.11
C ASN A 280 33.08 7.91 -1.96
N LYS A 281 33.83 6.83 -2.13
CA LYS A 281 33.33 5.46 -2.20
C LYS A 281 33.41 4.68 -0.87
N LYS A 282 33.96 5.28 0.17
CA LYS A 282 34.22 4.59 1.43
C LYS A 282 32.99 3.88 1.98
N ARG A 283 31.86 4.59 2.11
CA ARG A 283 30.61 4.01 2.62
C ARG A 283 30.04 2.91 1.73
N ALA A 284 30.22 3.02 0.42
CA ALA A 284 29.81 1.96 -0.50
C ALA A 284 30.63 0.68 -0.28
N TYR A 285 31.95 0.79 -0.15
CA TYR A 285 32.79 -0.38 0.14
C TYR A 285 32.48 -0.99 1.52
N GLU A 286 32.20 -0.18 2.54
CA GLU A 286 31.74 -0.66 3.84
C GLU A 286 30.43 -1.46 3.75
N MET A 287 29.49 -1.02 2.91
CA MET A 287 28.25 -1.76 2.61
C MET A 287 28.54 -3.08 1.89
N LEU A 288 29.32 -3.04 0.81
CA LEU A 288 29.62 -4.20 -0.02
C LEU A 288 30.39 -5.30 0.76
N GLU A 289 31.26 -4.91 1.67
CA GLU A 289 32.02 -5.85 2.50
C GLU A 289 31.13 -6.65 3.47
N ARG A 290 29.97 -6.09 3.89
CA ARG A 290 28.99 -6.79 4.75
C ARG A 290 28.27 -7.94 4.05
N TYR A 291 28.30 -8.01 2.71
CA TYR A 291 27.55 -9.00 1.91
C TYR A 291 28.46 -9.71 0.89
N LYS A 292 29.73 -9.88 1.23
CA LYS A 292 30.74 -10.37 0.31
C LYS A 292 30.64 -11.87 0.05
N THR A 293 30.16 -12.65 1.02
CA THR A 293 30.10 -14.08 0.95
C THR A 293 28.68 -14.62 1.10
N ASP A 294 28.44 -15.86 0.67
CA ASP A 294 27.16 -16.53 0.90
C ASP A 294 26.80 -16.61 2.40
N ALA A 295 27.80 -16.82 3.28
CA ALA A 295 27.57 -16.86 4.71
C ALA A 295 27.08 -15.51 5.27
N ASP A 296 27.58 -14.39 4.74
CA ASP A 296 27.13 -13.06 5.11
C ASP A 296 25.67 -12.83 4.67
N VAL A 297 25.32 -13.26 3.45
CA VAL A 297 23.96 -13.20 2.93
C VAL A 297 23.02 -14.09 3.74
N ASP A 298 23.42 -15.32 4.03
CA ASP A 298 22.61 -16.24 4.84
C ASP A 298 22.35 -15.67 6.24
N LYS A 299 23.35 -15.02 6.84
CA LYS A 299 23.20 -14.32 8.13
C LYS A 299 22.20 -13.15 8.03
N ALA A 300 22.35 -12.27 7.04
CA ALA A 300 21.44 -11.15 6.84
C ALA A 300 19.99 -11.61 6.55
N PHE A 301 19.85 -12.70 5.81
CA PHE A 301 18.54 -13.31 5.55
C PHE A 301 17.92 -13.94 6.82
N ALA A 302 18.74 -14.55 7.67
CA ALA A 302 18.27 -15.06 8.96
C ALA A 302 17.80 -13.93 9.90
N GLU A 303 18.52 -12.81 9.96
CA GLU A 303 18.13 -11.61 10.72
C GLU A 303 16.79 -11.02 10.23
N LEU A 304 16.56 -10.97 8.91
CA LEU A 304 15.28 -10.57 8.34
C LEU A 304 14.14 -11.51 8.78
N ASN A 305 14.38 -12.83 8.73
CA ASN A 305 13.39 -13.82 9.16
C ASN A 305 13.09 -13.71 10.66
N GLU A 306 14.11 -13.47 11.50
CA GLU A 306 13.94 -13.27 12.94
C GLU A 306 13.09 -12.03 13.23
N TYR A 307 13.34 -10.92 12.56
CA TYR A 307 12.54 -9.70 12.67
C TYR A 307 11.05 -9.98 12.38
N TRP A 308 10.74 -10.61 11.25
CA TRP A 308 9.37 -10.93 10.89
C TRP A 308 8.73 -11.96 11.82
N ASN A 309 9.48 -12.97 12.28
CA ASN A 309 9.01 -13.91 13.28
C ASN A 309 8.64 -13.22 14.58
N GLY A 310 9.47 -12.27 15.02
CA GLY A 310 9.20 -11.45 16.21
C GLY A 310 7.93 -10.63 16.08
N LEU A 311 7.71 -9.98 14.92
CA LEU A 311 6.49 -9.20 14.67
C LEU A 311 5.25 -10.09 14.64
N LEU A 312 5.24 -11.10 13.79
CA LEU A 312 4.06 -11.94 13.55
C LEU A 312 3.68 -12.83 14.75
N SER A 313 4.60 -13.03 15.71
CA SER A 313 4.32 -13.75 16.96
C SER A 313 3.53 -12.95 17.99
N LYS A 314 3.40 -11.61 17.81
CA LYS A 314 2.69 -10.76 18.77
C LYS A 314 1.17 -10.98 18.77
N TYR A 315 0.62 -11.39 17.65
CA TYR A 315 -0.79 -11.77 17.53
C TYR A 315 -0.92 -13.04 16.72
N THR A 316 -1.37 -14.13 17.35
CA THR A 316 -1.55 -15.42 16.70
C THR A 316 -2.87 -16.05 17.07
N VAL A 317 -3.48 -16.74 16.12
CA VAL A 317 -4.75 -17.45 16.27
C VAL A 317 -4.58 -18.90 15.87
N LYS A 318 -5.24 -19.78 16.60
CA LYS A 318 -5.43 -21.18 16.23
C LYS A 318 -6.93 -21.49 16.26
N SER A 319 -7.52 -21.64 15.09
CA SER A 319 -8.94 -21.95 14.91
C SER A 319 -9.10 -23.31 14.22
N SER A 320 -10.34 -23.68 13.92
CA SER A 320 -10.66 -24.84 13.09
C SER A 320 -10.61 -24.53 11.59
N ASN A 321 -10.21 -23.33 11.19
CA ASN A 321 -10.22 -22.85 9.80
C ASN A 321 -8.83 -22.36 9.39
N ASP A 322 -8.10 -23.22 8.69
CA ASP A 322 -6.71 -22.96 8.25
C ASP A 322 -6.60 -21.69 7.37
N LYS A 323 -7.64 -21.33 6.60
CA LYS A 323 -7.63 -20.11 5.78
C LYS A 323 -7.69 -18.85 6.64
N VAL A 324 -8.46 -18.87 7.73
CA VAL A 324 -8.48 -17.76 8.72
C VAL A 324 -7.13 -17.67 9.41
N ASP A 325 -6.62 -18.78 9.94
CA ASP A 325 -5.34 -18.82 10.64
C ASP A 325 -4.20 -18.30 9.75
N ARG A 326 -4.12 -18.73 8.49
CA ARG A 326 -3.17 -18.28 7.47
C ARG A 326 -3.22 -16.77 7.26
N MET A 327 -4.42 -16.25 7.01
CA MET A 327 -4.57 -14.82 6.73
C MET A 327 -4.26 -13.97 7.97
N VAL A 328 -4.83 -14.33 9.12
CA VAL A 328 -4.65 -13.54 10.35
C VAL A 328 -3.21 -13.60 10.86
N ASN A 329 -2.58 -14.77 10.87
CA ASN A 329 -1.25 -14.94 11.45
C ASN A 329 -0.11 -14.45 10.54
N ILE A 330 -0.34 -14.37 9.22
CA ILE A 330 0.73 -14.11 8.25
C ILE A 330 0.38 -12.93 7.33
N TRP A 331 -0.47 -13.17 6.34
CA TRP A 331 -0.60 -12.29 5.18
C TRP A 331 -1.30 -10.98 5.48
N ASN A 332 -2.32 -10.97 6.34
CA ASN A 332 -3.02 -9.74 6.71
C ASN A 332 -2.10 -8.78 7.48
N GLN A 333 -1.39 -9.28 8.51
CA GLN A 333 -0.44 -8.47 9.27
C GLN A 333 0.73 -8.00 8.40
N TYR A 334 1.24 -8.86 7.52
CA TYR A 334 2.28 -8.49 6.57
C TYR A 334 1.81 -7.36 5.63
N GLN A 335 0.61 -7.48 5.07
CA GLN A 335 0.05 -6.42 4.22
C GLN A 335 -0.19 -5.12 5.00
N CYS A 336 -0.63 -5.17 6.25
CA CYS A 336 -0.77 -3.99 7.10
C CYS A 336 0.57 -3.27 7.27
N MET A 337 1.66 -4.00 7.49
CA MET A 337 3.01 -3.43 7.58
C MET A 337 3.47 -2.78 6.27
N VAL A 338 3.22 -3.43 5.14
CA VAL A 338 3.53 -2.86 3.81
C VAL A 338 2.70 -1.60 3.57
N THR A 339 1.42 -1.63 3.84
CA THR A 339 0.53 -0.49 3.67
C THR A 339 0.93 0.68 4.58
N PHE A 340 1.33 0.41 5.81
CA PHE A 340 1.89 1.42 6.71
C PHE A 340 3.14 2.11 6.13
N ASN A 341 4.09 1.32 5.63
CA ASN A 341 5.34 1.85 5.07
C ASN A 341 5.10 2.66 3.79
N MET A 342 4.22 2.20 2.93
CA MET A 342 4.02 2.75 1.57
C MET A 342 2.86 3.74 1.50
N SER A 343 1.88 3.66 2.40
CA SER A 343 0.58 4.32 2.23
C SER A 343 0.04 4.04 0.82
N ARG A 344 -0.26 5.09 0.05
CA ARG A 344 -0.62 4.98 -1.38
C ARG A 344 0.46 5.59 -2.27
N SER A 345 1.67 5.81 -1.74
CA SER A 345 2.73 6.58 -2.40
C SER A 345 3.71 5.76 -3.24
N ALA A 346 3.73 4.45 -3.10
CA ALA A 346 4.69 3.56 -3.78
C ALA A 346 4.03 2.29 -4.34
N SER A 347 3.02 2.45 -5.18
CA SER A 347 2.28 1.35 -5.80
C SER A 347 3.01 0.77 -7.02
N TYR A 348 2.64 -0.46 -7.37
CA TYR A 348 3.02 -1.12 -8.62
C TYR A 348 2.01 -0.84 -9.74
N TYR A 349 0.72 -0.79 -9.42
CA TYR A 349 -0.38 -0.67 -10.38
C TYR A 349 -0.99 0.71 -10.46
N GLU A 350 -1.02 1.41 -9.36
CA GLU A 350 -1.58 2.75 -9.24
C GLU A 350 -0.45 3.78 -9.23
N SER A 351 -0.76 5.00 -9.63
CA SER A 351 0.20 6.07 -9.87
C SER A 351 0.94 6.60 -8.63
N GLY A 352 1.37 5.76 -7.70
CA GLY A 352 1.95 6.13 -6.42
C GLY A 352 2.92 7.33 -6.39
N ILE A 353 3.55 7.68 -7.51
CA ILE A 353 4.49 8.81 -7.56
C ILE A 353 3.84 10.20 -7.49
N GLY A 354 2.55 10.32 -7.82
CA GLY A 354 1.82 11.59 -7.75
C GLY A 354 1.20 11.85 -6.38
N ARG A 355 1.00 10.80 -5.59
CA ARG A 355 0.34 10.87 -4.30
C ARG A 355 1.35 11.01 -3.16
N GLY A 356 0.99 11.86 -2.19
CA GLY A 356 1.59 11.83 -0.87
C GLY A 356 1.02 10.72 -0.01
N MET A 357 1.30 10.78 1.28
CA MET A 357 0.64 9.96 2.29
C MET A 357 -0.69 10.63 2.66
N GLY A 358 -1.80 9.90 2.54
CA GLY A 358 -3.12 10.40 2.90
C GLY A 358 -3.25 10.61 4.41
N PHE A 359 -3.89 11.69 4.83
CA PHE A 359 -4.17 11.95 6.24
C PHE A 359 -5.09 10.86 6.82
N ARG A 360 -6.28 10.68 6.24
CA ARG A 360 -7.23 9.65 6.66
C ARG A 360 -6.71 8.25 6.44
N ASP A 361 -6.04 8.01 5.30
CA ASP A 361 -5.48 6.72 4.96
C ASP A 361 -4.47 6.26 6.01
N SER A 362 -3.54 7.15 6.41
CA SER A 362 -2.52 6.83 7.41
C SER A 362 -3.13 6.59 8.79
N CYS A 363 -4.17 7.34 9.17
CA CYS A 363 -4.90 7.12 10.42
C CYS A 363 -5.61 5.76 10.45
N GLN A 364 -6.20 5.33 9.34
CA GLN A 364 -6.88 4.03 9.25
C GLN A 364 -5.88 2.87 9.18
N ASP A 365 -4.77 3.05 8.44
CA ASP A 365 -3.72 2.04 8.36
C ASP A 365 -3.12 1.73 9.74
N LEU A 366 -3.03 2.73 10.65
CA LEU A 366 -2.61 2.56 12.04
C LEU A 366 -3.40 1.46 12.77
N LEU A 367 -4.70 1.33 12.51
CA LEU A 367 -5.58 0.36 13.17
C LEU A 367 -5.12 -1.09 12.98
N GLY A 368 -4.42 -1.37 11.87
CA GLY A 368 -4.00 -2.72 11.51
C GLY A 368 -2.61 -3.12 12.00
N PHE A 369 -1.81 -2.18 12.57
CA PHE A 369 -0.43 -2.52 12.94
C PHE A 369 0.08 -1.89 14.25
N VAL A 370 -0.71 -1.12 14.97
CA VAL A 370 -0.27 -0.51 16.25
C VAL A 370 0.37 -1.54 17.18
N HIS A 371 -0.24 -2.74 17.29
CA HIS A 371 0.27 -3.84 18.12
C HIS A 371 1.63 -4.38 17.64
N LEU A 372 1.98 -4.20 16.37
CA LEU A 372 3.25 -4.70 15.80
C LEU A 372 4.43 -3.76 16.11
N ILE A 373 4.24 -2.46 15.87
CA ILE A 373 5.30 -1.43 15.95
C ILE A 373 4.82 -0.14 16.61
N PRO A 374 4.48 -0.20 17.92
CA PRO A 374 3.87 0.93 18.63
C PRO A 374 4.71 2.21 18.58
N ASP A 375 6.05 2.13 18.64
CA ASP A 375 6.93 3.31 18.58
C ASP A 375 6.78 4.05 17.25
N ARG A 376 6.80 3.33 16.12
CA ARG A 376 6.60 3.92 14.79
C ARG A 376 5.15 4.40 14.58
N ALA A 377 4.19 3.75 15.22
CA ALA A 377 2.81 4.20 15.23
C ALA A 377 2.68 5.56 15.93
N ARG A 378 3.36 5.73 17.07
CA ARG A 378 3.43 7.00 17.80
C ARG A 378 4.01 8.13 16.94
N GLU A 379 5.15 7.89 16.30
CA GLU A 379 5.78 8.84 15.37
C GLU A 379 4.84 9.23 14.23
N ARG A 380 4.14 8.26 13.64
CA ARG A 380 3.19 8.48 12.56
C ARG A 380 2.01 9.36 12.98
N ILE A 381 1.46 9.16 14.18
CA ILE A 381 0.38 10.01 14.72
C ILE A 381 0.84 11.45 14.84
N ILE A 382 2.06 11.69 15.33
CA ILE A 382 2.64 13.03 15.45
C ILE A 382 2.86 13.65 14.06
N ASP A 383 3.40 12.91 13.09
CA ASP A 383 3.57 13.37 11.70
C ASP A 383 2.22 13.81 11.09
N ILE A 384 1.19 13.00 11.26
CA ILE A 384 -0.16 13.29 10.73
C ILE A 384 -0.75 14.52 11.40
N ALA A 385 -0.75 14.56 12.75
CA ALA A 385 -1.30 15.67 13.51
C ALA A 385 -0.59 17.01 13.20
N SER A 386 0.71 16.96 12.88
CA SER A 386 1.49 18.14 12.49
C SER A 386 1.02 18.81 11.20
N THR A 387 0.20 18.14 10.40
CA THR A 387 -0.37 18.67 9.16
C THR A 387 -1.81 19.20 9.31
N GLN A 388 -2.35 19.16 10.55
CA GLN A 388 -3.66 19.75 10.85
C GLN A 388 -3.56 21.28 10.92
N PHE A 389 -4.64 21.98 10.55
CA PHE A 389 -4.78 23.42 10.72
C PHE A 389 -5.36 23.81 12.08
N GLN A 390 -5.18 25.07 12.47
CA GLN A 390 -5.69 25.56 13.77
C GLN A 390 -7.21 25.55 13.89
N ASP A 391 -7.94 25.58 12.78
CA ASP A 391 -9.40 25.46 12.75
C ASP A 391 -9.91 24.02 12.92
N GLY A 392 -9.02 23.05 12.90
CA GLY A 392 -9.32 21.62 13.04
C GLY A 392 -9.41 20.86 11.71
N SER A 393 -9.44 21.53 10.57
CA SER A 393 -9.29 20.89 9.26
C SER A 393 -7.86 20.37 9.08
N ALA A 394 -7.62 19.60 8.04
CA ALA A 394 -6.29 19.02 7.78
C ALA A 394 -5.96 19.03 6.29
N TYR A 395 -4.68 19.00 5.97
CA TYR A 395 -4.26 18.61 4.62
C TYR A 395 -4.72 17.18 4.33
N HIS A 396 -5.32 16.98 3.18
CA HIS A 396 -5.74 15.64 2.75
C HIS A 396 -4.55 14.69 2.53
N GLN A 397 -3.40 15.24 2.15
CA GLN A 397 -2.15 14.50 1.94
C GLN A 397 -0.94 15.29 2.42
N TYR A 398 0.12 14.56 2.81
CA TYR A 398 1.42 15.14 3.13
C TYR A 398 2.55 14.39 2.41
N GLN A 399 3.68 15.07 2.23
CA GLN A 399 4.83 14.55 1.49
C GLN A 399 5.68 13.65 2.41
N PRO A 400 5.98 12.39 2.02
CA PRO A 400 6.63 11.41 2.90
C PRO A 400 8.01 11.83 3.42
N LEU A 401 8.81 12.49 2.57
CA LEU A 401 10.19 12.86 2.90
C LEU A 401 10.27 14.08 3.80
N THR A 402 9.47 15.12 3.51
CA THR A 402 9.51 16.41 4.24
C THR A 402 8.51 16.48 5.40
N LYS A 403 7.54 15.56 5.45
CA LYS A 403 6.42 15.54 6.40
C LYS A 403 5.53 16.79 6.36
N LYS A 404 5.58 17.56 5.26
CA LYS A 404 4.77 18.76 5.07
C LYS A 404 3.51 18.47 4.28
N GLY A 405 2.42 19.19 4.60
CA GLY A 405 1.15 19.10 3.90
C GLY A 405 1.28 19.44 2.40
N ASN A 406 0.44 18.79 1.57
CA ASN A 406 0.38 19.03 0.14
C ASN A 406 -0.65 20.11 -0.16
N SER A 407 -0.18 21.34 -0.46
CA SER A 407 -1.03 22.49 -0.78
C SER A 407 -1.78 22.38 -2.13
N ASP A 408 -1.31 21.53 -3.06
CA ASP A 408 -1.95 21.37 -4.37
C ASP A 408 -3.34 20.73 -4.24
N ILE A 409 -3.48 19.79 -3.28
CA ILE A 409 -4.77 19.18 -2.94
C ILE A 409 -5.47 19.98 -1.84
N GLY A 410 -4.71 20.45 -0.85
CA GLY A 410 -5.21 21.27 0.25
C GLY A 410 -6.05 20.47 1.27
N SER A 411 -7.12 21.12 1.75
CA SER A 411 -8.07 20.60 2.74
C SER A 411 -9.50 20.51 2.19
N GLY A 412 -10.46 20.30 3.07
CA GLY A 412 -11.88 20.32 2.75
C GLY A 412 -12.54 18.95 2.62
N PHE A 413 -11.82 17.88 2.97
CA PHE A 413 -12.41 16.55 3.17
C PHE A 413 -12.82 16.45 4.64
N ASN A 414 -14.11 16.62 4.92
CA ASN A 414 -14.56 16.92 6.28
C ASN A 414 -14.62 15.70 7.20
N ASP A 415 -14.35 14.50 6.70
CA ASP A 415 -14.15 13.30 7.51
C ASP A 415 -12.70 13.20 8.04
N ASP A 416 -11.72 13.82 7.37
CA ASP A 416 -10.29 13.73 7.72
C ASP A 416 -10.02 13.97 9.23
N PRO A 417 -10.55 15.04 9.86
CA PRO A 417 -10.27 15.33 11.28
C PRO A 417 -10.64 14.18 12.23
N LEU A 418 -11.77 13.50 12.00
CA LEU A 418 -12.26 12.44 12.88
C LEU A 418 -11.37 11.19 12.86
N TRP A 419 -10.67 10.94 11.77
CA TRP A 419 -9.74 9.83 11.67
C TRP A 419 -8.53 9.98 12.58
N LEU A 420 -8.11 11.21 12.90
CA LEU A 420 -7.04 11.44 13.89
C LEU A 420 -7.44 10.96 15.28
N ILE A 421 -8.70 11.16 15.67
CA ILE A 421 -9.25 10.62 16.94
C ILE A 421 -9.21 9.09 16.90
N ALA A 422 -9.66 8.48 15.78
CA ALA A 422 -9.66 7.02 15.61
C ALA A 422 -8.27 6.41 15.79
N GLY A 423 -7.27 6.95 15.06
CA GLY A 423 -5.89 6.46 15.12
C GLY A 423 -5.25 6.64 16.49
N THR A 424 -5.44 7.80 17.12
CA THR A 424 -4.90 8.10 18.45
C THR A 424 -5.58 7.24 19.53
N SER A 425 -6.89 7.08 19.49
CA SER A 425 -7.63 6.24 20.42
C SER A 425 -7.21 4.77 20.30
N ALA A 426 -7.03 4.26 19.08
CA ALA A 426 -6.54 2.90 18.84
C ALA A 426 -5.13 2.70 19.44
N TYR A 427 -4.23 3.68 19.26
CA TYR A 427 -2.89 3.64 19.83
C TYR A 427 -2.92 3.59 21.35
N VAL A 428 -3.68 4.49 22.01
CA VAL A 428 -3.76 4.53 23.48
C VAL A 428 -4.39 3.26 24.03
N ARG A 429 -5.42 2.72 23.37
CA ARG A 429 -6.04 1.45 23.78
C ARG A 429 -5.07 0.27 23.70
N GLU A 430 -4.30 0.19 22.62
CA GLU A 430 -3.40 -0.94 22.39
C GLU A 430 -2.15 -0.88 23.29
N THR A 431 -1.61 0.31 23.54
CA THR A 431 -0.33 0.49 24.23
C THR A 431 -0.45 0.86 25.70
N GLY A 432 -1.55 1.49 26.10
CA GLY A 432 -1.69 2.16 27.41
C GLY A 432 -0.84 3.45 27.53
N ASP A 433 -0.15 3.89 26.47
CA ASP A 433 0.68 5.09 26.48
C ASP A 433 -0.16 6.36 26.34
N THR A 434 -0.48 6.97 27.49
CA THR A 434 -1.19 8.27 27.56
C THR A 434 -0.25 9.46 27.36
N THR A 435 1.07 9.27 27.39
CA THR A 435 2.03 10.37 27.27
C THR A 435 1.95 11.06 25.90
N ILE A 436 1.52 10.33 24.87
CA ILE A 436 1.29 10.89 23.53
C ILE A 436 0.28 12.04 23.56
N LEU A 437 -0.72 11.99 24.45
CA LEU A 437 -1.79 12.99 24.54
C LEU A 437 -1.29 14.37 25.03
N THR A 438 -0.15 14.37 25.71
CA THR A 438 0.50 15.60 26.20
C THR A 438 1.68 16.06 25.33
N GLU A 439 2.01 15.29 24.29
CA GLU A 439 3.07 15.66 23.34
C GLU A 439 2.73 16.96 22.61
N MET A 440 3.69 17.88 22.56
CA MET A 440 3.53 19.17 21.87
C MET A 440 3.66 18.99 20.36
N VAL A 441 2.57 19.24 19.65
CA VAL A 441 2.47 19.04 18.20
C VAL A 441 2.14 20.36 17.51
N PRO A 442 2.85 20.71 16.41
CA PRO A 442 2.57 21.93 15.64
C PRO A 442 1.30 21.83 14.83
N TYR A 443 0.69 22.96 14.49
CA TYR A 443 -0.29 23.09 13.42
C TYR A 443 0.43 23.54 12.13
N ASP A 444 0.08 22.95 10.98
CA ASP A 444 0.71 23.25 9.68
C ASP A 444 2.26 23.26 9.75
N ASN A 445 2.81 22.31 10.50
CA ASN A 445 4.25 22.20 10.76
C ASN A 445 4.89 23.44 11.41
N ASP A 446 4.13 24.38 12.00
CA ASP A 446 4.61 25.56 12.70
C ASP A 446 4.65 25.34 14.22
N MET A 447 5.84 25.11 14.78
CA MET A 447 6.05 24.91 16.21
C MET A 447 5.66 26.12 17.08
N SER A 448 5.56 27.34 16.53
CA SER A 448 5.21 28.53 17.29
C SER A 448 3.75 28.52 17.80
N VAL A 449 2.91 27.70 17.18
CA VAL A 449 1.48 27.53 17.53
C VAL A 449 1.16 26.13 18.03
N ALA A 450 2.19 25.36 18.44
CA ALA A 450 2.02 24.00 18.93
C ALA A 450 1.13 23.92 20.19
N THR A 451 0.33 22.86 20.26
CA THR A 451 -0.44 22.49 21.44
C THR A 451 -0.24 21.01 21.78
N PRO A 452 -0.61 20.55 22.99
CA PRO A 452 -0.68 19.12 23.24
C PRO A 452 -1.57 18.40 22.22
N LEU A 453 -1.27 17.14 21.90
CA LEU A 453 -2.08 16.33 20.95
C LEU A 453 -3.57 16.32 21.32
N MET A 454 -3.92 16.32 22.62
CA MET A 454 -5.33 16.47 23.03
C MET A 454 -5.99 17.74 22.47
N GLY A 455 -5.22 18.84 22.29
CA GLY A 455 -5.71 20.04 21.64
C GLY A 455 -6.04 19.83 20.17
N HIS A 456 -5.29 18.99 19.46
CA HIS A 456 -5.57 18.58 18.09
C HIS A 456 -6.86 17.74 18.02
N LEU A 457 -7.02 16.77 18.95
CA LEU A 457 -8.24 15.94 19.01
C LEU A 457 -9.47 16.77 19.31
N LYS A 458 -9.37 17.74 20.23
CA LYS A 458 -10.45 18.68 20.50
C LYS A 458 -10.86 19.47 19.26
N ARG A 459 -9.88 19.99 18.51
CA ARG A 459 -10.15 20.73 17.27
C ARG A 459 -10.76 19.84 16.20
N SER A 460 -10.34 18.58 16.09
CA SER A 460 -10.95 17.59 15.22
C SER A 460 -12.44 17.35 15.56
N PHE A 461 -12.75 17.22 16.83
CA PHE A 461 -14.11 17.07 17.32
C PHE A 461 -14.95 18.32 17.08
N ASP A 462 -14.45 19.48 17.52
CA ASP A 462 -15.12 20.78 17.39
C ASP A 462 -15.31 21.18 15.93
N TYR A 463 -14.42 20.79 15.03
CA TYR A 463 -14.58 21.04 13.59
C TYR A 463 -15.90 20.49 13.07
N THR A 464 -16.22 19.23 13.39
CA THR A 464 -17.51 18.64 12.98
C THR A 464 -18.70 19.32 13.67
N VAL A 465 -18.57 19.67 14.98
CA VAL A 465 -19.64 20.39 15.73
C VAL A 465 -19.94 21.74 15.09
N ASN A 466 -18.93 22.45 14.60
CA ASN A 466 -19.06 23.81 14.05
C ASN A 466 -19.40 23.82 12.56
N HIS A 467 -19.31 22.69 11.85
CA HIS A 467 -19.58 22.57 10.42
C HIS A 467 -20.80 21.68 10.17
N LYS A 468 -21.97 22.17 10.53
CA LYS A 468 -23.27 21.50 10.36
C LYS A 468 -24.12 22.24 9.33
N GLY A 469 -24.87 21.48 8.54
CA GLY A 469 -25.80 21.99 7.53
C GLY A 469 -27.22 22.19 8.04
N PRO A 470 -28.20 22.37 7.14
CA PRO A 470 -29.59 22.68 7.49
C PRO A 470 -30.30 21.65 8.37
N HIS A 471 -29.91 20.36 8.29
CA HIS A 471 -30.48 19.30 9.10
C HIS A 471 -29.68 19.06 10.41
N ASN A 472 -28.67 19.86 10.69
CA ASN A 472 -27.68 19.66 11.75
C ASN A 472 -26.82 18.38 11.60
N LEU A 473 -26.78 17.84 10.39
CA LEU A 473 -25.80 16.82 9.99
C LEU A 473 -24.47 17.50 9.61
N PRO A 474 -23.33 16.80 9.66
CA PRO A 474 -22.05 17.37 9.28
C PRO A 474 -22.02 17.73 7.79
N LEU A 475 -21.48 18.91 7.47
CA LEU A 475 -21.20 19.31 6.09
C LEU A 475 -20.15 18.37 5.48
N ILE A 476 -20.37 17.98 4.22
CA ILE A 476 -19.44 17.02 3.53
C ILE A 476 -18.13 17.67 3.09
N GLY A 477 -18.14 19.00 2.84
CA GLY A 477 -17.01 19.68 2.25
C GLY A 477 -16.80 19.34 0.77
N ARG A 478 -15.57 19.14 0.35
CA ARG A 478 -15.20 18.70 -1.01
C ARG A 478 -15.67 17.26 -1.27
N ALA A 479 -15.46 16.39 -0.31
CA ALA A 479 -15.94 15.02 -0.23
C ALA A 479 -15.77 14.50 1.22
N ASP A 480 -16.29 13.32 1.51
CA ASP A 480 -15.95 12.53 2.69
C ASP A 480 -15.02 11.37 2.28
N TRP A 481 -15.06 10.22 3.00
CA TRP A 481 -14.26 9.04 2.68
C TRP A 481 -14.36 8.62 1.19
N ASN A 482 -15.53 8.83 0.59
CA ASN A 482 -15.72 8.62 -0.84
C ASN A 482 -15.30 9.87 -1.61
N ASP A 483 -14.03 9.97 -1.99
CA ASP A 483 -13.44 11.09 -2.72
C ASP A 483 -14.19 11.45 -4.00
N CYS A 484 -15.00 10.52 -4.52
CA CYS A 484 -15.72 10.68 -5.77
C CYS A 484 -17.16 11.21 -5.61
N LEU A 485 -17.64 11.36 -4.38
CA LEU A 485 -18.94 12.00 -4.09
C LEU A 485 -18.75 13.50 -3.86
N ASN A 486 -18.82 14.29 -4.95
CA ASN A 486 -18.38 15.69 -4.98
C ASN A 486 -19.59 16.64 -5.05
N LEU A 487 -20.32 16.76 -3.96
CA LEU A 487 -21.62 17.45 -3.92
C LEU A 487 -21.54 18.99 -4.03
N ASN A 488 -20.33 19.57 -3.97
CA ASN A 488 -20.09 21.01 -4.10
C ASN A 488 -19.24 21.38 -5.33
N CYS A 489 -18.81 20.44 -6.15
CA CYS A 489 -17.81 20.67 -7.20
C CYS A 489 -18.39 21.20 -8.50
N PHE A 490 -19.49 20.66 -9.01
CA PHE A 490 -20.18 21.03 -10.27
C PHE A 490 -19.24 21.08 -11.48
N SER A 491 -18.37 20.08 -11.68
CA SER A 491 -17.46 19.99 -12.82
C SER A 491 -18.22 19.74 -14.13
N GLU A 492 -18.12 20.66 -15.08
CA GLU A 492 -18.76 20.57 -16.40
C GLU A 492 -17.77 20.16 -17.51
N HIS A 493 -16.46 20.37 -17.29
CA HIS A 493 -15.45 20.20 -18.33
C HIS A 493 -14.46 19.08 -18.01
N PRO A 494 -14.02 18.29 -19.01
CA PRO A 494 -13.12 17.16 -18.79
C PRO A 494 -11.72 17.56 -18.30
N GLY A 495 -11.34 18.84 -18.35
CA GLY A 495 -10.07 19.33 -17.80
C GLY A 495 -10.10 19.70 -16.34
N GLU A 496 -11.26 19.63 -15.69
CA GLU A 496 -11.44 19.99 -14.29
C GLU A 496 -11.18 18.77 -13.40
N SER A 497 -10.37 18.95 -12.36
CA SER A 497 -10.13 17.90 -11.36
C SER A 497 -11.15 18.01 -10.23
N PHE A 498 -11.88 16.96 -9.96
CA PHE A 498 -12.82 16.88 -8.84
C PHE A 498 -12.17 17.13 -7.47
N GLN A 499 -10.89 16.84 -7.31
CA GLN A 499 -10.17 17.07 -6.06
C GLN A 499 -9.71 18.52 -5.88
N THR A 500 -9.54 19.28 -6.96
CA THR A 500 -8.98 20.64 -6.92
C THR A 500 -9.87 21.71 -7.51
N PHE A 501 -10.90 21.31 -8.27
CA PHE A 501 -11.88 22.22 -8.89
C PHE A 501 -13.06 22.50 -7.96
N GLY A 502 -13.65 23.68 -8.12
CA GLY A 502 -14.83 24.12 -7.37
C GLY A 502 -14.54 24.43 -5.91
N PRO A 503 -15.57 24.80 -5.16
CA PRO A 503 -15.44 25.08 -3.74
C PRO A 503 -15.10 23.82 -2.95
N SER A 504 -14.24 23.96 -1.93
CA SER A 504 -13.94 22.89 -0.96
C SER A 504 -14.98 22.78 0.14
N GLU A 505 -15.89 23.74 0.22
CA GLU A 505 -16.96 23.83 1.22
C GLU A 505 -18.25 24.32 0.60
N GLY A 506 -19.37 23.95 1.21
CA GLY A 506 -20.71 24.45 0.88
C GLY A 506 -21.58 24.41 2.12
N PRO A 507 -22.55 25.32 2.28
CA PRO A 507 -23.34 25.46 3.49
C PRO A 507 -24.54 24.49 3.59
N VAL A 508 -24.76 23.63 2.59
CA VAL A 508 -25.99 22.81 2.50
C VAL A 508 -25.71 21.31 2.39
N ALA A 509 -24.69 20.91 1.60
CA ALA A 509 -24.41 19.49 1.36
C ALA A 509 -23.90 18.79 2.65
N GLU A 510 -24.62 17.76 3.10
CA GLU A 510 -24.40 17.09 4.39
C GLU A 510 -24.11 15.59 4.21
N SER A 511 -23.30 15.01 5.09
CA SER A 511 -22.92 13.59 5.07
C SER A 511 -23.46 12.83 6.29
N VAL A 512 -24.30 11.85 6.07
CA VAL A 512 -24.76 10.91 7.10
C VAL A 512 -23.66 9.94 7.51
N PHE A 513 -22.72 9.64 6.60
CA PHE A 513 -21.54 8.85 6.92
C PHE A 513 -20.65 9.55 7.97
N ILE A 514 -20.34 10.84 7.79
CA ILE A 514 -19.58 11.63 8.78
C ILE A 514 -20.32 11.68 10.11
N ALA A 515 -21.65 11.78 10.08
CA ALA A 515 -22.46 11.74 11.32
C ALA A 515 -22.29 10.41 12.07
N GLY A 516 -22.27 9.28 11.35
CA GLY A 516 -21.97 7.97 11.94
C GLY A 516 -20.55 7.92 12.53
N MET A 517 -19.55 8.46 11.82
CA MET A 517 -18.18 8.59 12.34
C MET A 517 -18.14 9.45 13.62
N PHE A 518 -18.84 10.58 13.62
CA PHE A 518 -18.86 11.49 14.76
C PHE A 518 -19.43 10.80 16.01
N VAL A 519 -20.49 10.01 15.88
CA VAL A 519 -21.03 9.24 17.00
C VAL A 519 -20.03 8.23 17.54
N LYS A 520 -19.34 7.49 16.65
CA LYS A 520 -18.33 6.50 17.02
C LYS A 520 -17.11 7.13 17.69
N TYR A 521 -16.47 8.06 17.00
CA TYR A 521 -15.19 8.63 17.44
C TYR A 521 -15.34 9.77 18.43
N GLY A 522 -16.52 10.38 18.52
CA GLY A 522 -16.86 11.32 19.58
C GLY A 522 -16.95 10.66 20.95
N GLU A 523 -17.50 9.44 21.04
CA GLU A 523 -17.46 8.66 22.28
C GLU A 523 -16.03 8.26 22.65
N GLU A 524 -15.21 7.88 21.67
CA GLU A 524 -13.79 7.58 21.91
C GLU A 524 -13.02 8.83 22.39
N TYR A 525 -13.33 10.01 21.84
CA TYR A 525 -12.76 11.28 22.30
C TYR A 525 -13.19 11.58 23.75
N ALA A 526 -14.47 11.38 24.10
CA ALA A 526 -14.94 11.54 25.48
C ALA A 526 -14.19 10.62 26.45
N GLN A 527 -13.94 9.37 26.07
CA GLN A 527 -13.15 8.43 26.89
C GLN A 527 -11.69 8.88 27.06
N LEU A 528 -11.07 9.46 26.03
CA LEU A 528 -9.72 10.04 26.14
C LEU A 528 -9.72 11.26 27.08
N CYS A 529 -10.75 12.11 27.06
CA CYS A 529 -10.92 13.21 28.00
C CYS A 529 -11.04 12.72 29.43
N GLU A 530 -11.87 11.70 29.72
CA GLU A 530 -11.97 11.07 31.03
C GLU A 530 -10.62 10.52 31.49
N LEU A 531 -9.90 9.84 30.63
CA LEU A 531 -8.57 9.30 30.94
C LEU A 531 -7.58 10.40 31.34
N MET A 532 -7.72 11.58 30.75
CA MET A 532 -6.93 12.77 31.09
C MET A 532 -7.49 13.57 32.28
N GLY A 533 -8.59 13.16 32.85
CA GLY A 533 -9.24 13.81 33.99
C GLY A 533 -10.11 15.04 33.67
N ASP A 534 -10.39 15.27 32.37
CA ASP A 534 -11.25 16.37 31.91
C ASP A 534 -12.71 15.90 31.76
N GLN A 535 -13.38 15.70 32.89
CA GLN A 535 -14.78 15.26 32.93
C GLN A 535 -15.72 16.26 32.24
N LYS A 536 -15.43 17.56 32.34
CA LYS A 536 -16.29 18.59 31.73
C LYS A 536 -16.28 18.47 30.18
N GLU A 537 -15.11 18.25 29.60
CA GLU A 537 -14.98 18.06 28.15
C GLU A 537 -15.60 16.72 27.74
N ALA A 538 -15.41 15.67 28.51
CA ALA A 538 -16.05 14.38 28.27
C ALA A 538 -17.58 14.47 28.24
N ASP A 539 -18.16 15.17 29.19
CA ASP A 539 -19.63 15.38 29.29
C ASP A 539 -20.14 16.20 28.08
N TYR A 540 -19.40 17.26 27.68
CA TYR A 540 -19.69 18.04 26.47
C TYR A 540 -19.66 17.17 25.22
N ALA A 541 -18.61 16.37 25.06
CA ALA A 541 -18.49 15.48 23.90
C ALA A 541 -19.66 14.49 23.81
N ARG A 542 -20.04 13.87 24.91
CA ARG A 542 -21.22 12.95 24.96
C ARG A 542 -22.55 13.64 24.68
N GLU A 543 -22.70 14.90 25.13
CA GLU A 543 -23.90 15.68 24.82
C GLU A 543 -24.01 15.92 23.29
N GLU A 544 -22.92 16.32 22.63
CA GLU A 544 -22.92 16.53 21.18
C GLU A 544 -23.08 15.20 20.40
N VAL A 545 -22.50 14.11 20.87
CA VAL A 545 -22.73 12.76 20.33
C VAL A 545 -24.20 12.35 20.42
N ALA A 546 -24.83 12.56 21.56
CA ALA A 546 -26.25 12.27 21.73
C ALA A 546 -27.16 13.09 20.81
N LYS A 547 -26.85 14.39 20.64
CA LYS A 547 -27.55 15.25 19.68
C LYS A 547 -27.41 14.73 18.25
N MET A 548 -26.21 14.33 17.84
CA MET A 548 -25.96 13.79 16.50
C MET A 548 -26.69 12.46 16.30
N TYR A 549 -26.69 11.58 17.29
CA TYR A 549 -27.46 10.33 17.27
C TYR A 549 -28.92 10.58 16.94
N ASP A 550 -29.56 11.53 17.68
CA ASP A 550 -30.98 11.88 17.47
C ASP A 550 -31.22 12.48 16.08
N VAL A 551 -30.29 13.32 15.59
CA VAL A 551 -30.36 13.91 14.24
C VAL A 551 -30.32 12.82 13.17
N VAL A 552 -29.43 11.84 13.28
CA VAL A 552 -29.35 10.72 12.33
C VAL A 552 -30.63 9.90 12.32
N LEU A 553 -31.23 9.63 13.47
CA LEU A 553 -32.50 8.91 13.53
C LEU A 553 -33.65 9.69 12.88
N LYS A 554 -33.64 11.03 13.00
CA LYS A 554 -34.71 11.88 12.51
C LYS A 554 -34.55 12.19 11.00
N ASP A 555 -33.37 12.69 10.60
CA ASP A 555 -33.12 13.26 9.28
C ASP A 555 -32.22 12.37 8.42
N GLY A 556 -31.50 11.42 9.01
CA GLY A 556 -30.66 10.44 8.31
C GLY A 556 -31.34 9.10 8.00
N TRP A 557 -32.63 8.91 8.37
CA TRP A 557 -33.36 7.64 8.18
C TRP A 557 -34.41 7.76 7.07
N ASP A 558 -34.45 6.78 6.16
CA ASP A 558 -35.37 6.76 4.99
C ASP A 558 -36.45 5.64 5.08
N GLY A 559 -36.76 5.20 6.28
CA GLY A 559 -37.77 4.17 6.53
C GLY A 559 -37.28 2.73 6.44
N ASP A 560 -36.33 2.43 5.58
CA ASP A 560 -35.75 1.08 5.39
C ASP A 560 -34.22 1.04 5.56
N TRP A 561 -33.51 2.18 5.39
CA TRP A 561 -32.07 2.30 5.55
C TRP A 561 -31.66 3.74 5.85
N PHE A 562 -30.38 3.97 6.18
CA PHE A 562 -29.80 5.31 6.35
C PHE A 562 -29.51 5.94 5.00
N VAL A 563 -29.96 7.16 4.78
CA VAL A 563 -29.59 7.95 3.58
C VAL A 563 -28.10 8.17 3.52
N ARG A 564 -27.57 8.42 2.33
CA ARG A 564 -26.12 8.65 2.18
C ARG A 564 -25.73 10.09 2.55
N ALA A 565 -26.46 11.04 2.01
CA ALA A 565 -26.17 12.47 2.10
C ALA A 565 -27.36 13.32 1.72
N TYR A 566 -27.20 14.65 1.90
CA TYR A 566 -28.00 15.67 1.23
C TYR A 566 -27.07 16.44 0.29
N ASP A 567 -27.54 16.73 -0.92
CA ASP A 567 -26.77 17.49 -1.92
C ASP A 567 -26.78 19.01 -1.65
N ALA A 568 -26.12 19.79 -2.52
CA ALA A 568 -26.06 21.24 -2.38
C ALA A 568 -27.42 21.96 -2.53
N TYR A 569 -28.44 21.24 -2.98
CA TYR A 569 -29.82 21.75 -3.11
C TYR A 569 -30.74 21.24 -2.00
N GLY A 570 -30.23 20.45 -1.06
CA GLY A 570 -30.97 19.86 0.05
C GLY A 570 -31.78 18.62 -0.36
N GLN A 571 -31.45 17.98 -1.49
CA GLN A 571 -32.10 16.75 -1.93
C GLN A 571 -31.39 15.55 -1.33
N LYS A 572 -32.12 14.50 -1.00
CA LYS A 572 -31.59 13.26 -0.46
C LYS A 572 -30.81 12.49 -1.52
N ILE A 573 -29.66 11.96 -1.13
CA ILE A 573 -28.86 10.98 -1.85
C ILE A 573 -28.85 9.68 -1.06
N GLY A 574 -28.99 8.53 -1.72
CA GLY A 574 -29.09 7.27 -1.04
C GLY A 574 -30.47 7.02 -0.43
N SER A 575 -31.53 7.55 -1.03
CA SER A 575 -32.91 7.39 -0.66
C SER A 575 -33.67 6.56 -1.68
N LYS A 576 -34.72 5.87 -1.24
CA LYS A 576 -35.67 5.20 -2.15
C LYS A 576 -36.39 6.15 -3.09
N GLU A 577 -36.34 7.46 -2.82
CA GLU A 577 -36.89 8.51 -3.68
C GLU A 577 -36.00 8.76 -4.93
N CYS A 578 -34.73 8.36 -4.89
CA CYS A 578 -33.80 8.49 -6.01
C CYS A 578 -34.10 7.47 -7.12
N GLU A 579 -33.87 7.84 -8.37
CA GLU A 579 -33.97 6.92 -9.51
C GLU A 579 -32.79 5.93 -9.51
N GLU A 580 -31.56 6.44 -9.30
CA GLU A 580 -30.30 5.71 -9.20
C GLU A 580 -29.64 6.01 -7.84
N GLY A 581 -28.69 5.20 -7.40
CA GLY A 581 -28.00 5.42 -6.12
C GLY A 581 -28.93 5.43 -4.91
N GLN A 582 -29.87 4.49 -4.81
CA GLN A 582 -30.88 4.48 -3.75
C GLN A 582 -30.35 4.08 -2.38
N ILE A 583 -29.34 3.19 -2.34
CA ILE A 583 -28.73 2.69 -1.10
C ILE A 583 -27.23 2.63 -1.22
N TYR A 584 -26.53 3.01 -0.15
CA TYR A 584 -25.08 3.06 -0.07
C TYR A 584 -24.56 2.29 1.14
N ILE A 585 -23.40 1.64 0.98
CA ILE A 585 -22.78 0.85 2.04
C ILE A 585 -22.21 1.72 3.17
N GLU A 586 -21.68 2.93 2.85
CA GLU A 586 -20.92 3.74 3.80
C GLU A 586 -21.77 4.17 4.98
N SER A 587 -22.89 4.85 4.73
CA SER A 587 -23.79 5.31 5.82
C SER A 587 -24.43 4.13 6.55
N ASN A 588 -24.88 3.10 5.83
CA ASN A 588 -25.54 1.95 6.44
C ASN A 588 -24.58 1.11 7.29
N GLY A 589 -23.36 0.86 6.81
CA GLY A 589 -22.32 0.19 7.55
C GLY A 589 -21.87 0.99 8.77
N PHE A 590 -21.50 2.26 8.57
CA PHE A 590 -20.88 3.05 9.62
C PHE A 590 -21.84 3.49 10.72
N CYS A 591 -23.06 3.94 10.38
CA CYS A 591 -24.07 4.27 11.39
C CYS A 591 -24.42 3.03 12.24
N SER A 592 -24.57 1.86 11.61
CA SER A 592 -24.89 0.62 12.33
C SER A 592 -23.73 0.17 13.24
N LEU A 593 -22.47 0.23 12.77
CA LEU A 593 -21.32 -0.12 13.62
C LEU A 593 -21.09 0.87 14.76
N ALA A 594 -21.50 2.14 14.58
CA ALA A 594 -21.51 3.15 15.64
C ALA A 594 -22.63 2.94 16.68
N GLY A 595 -23.50 1.95 16.47
CA GLY A 595 -24.62 1.64 17.37
C GLY A 595 -25.89 2.44 17.11
N ILE A 596 -25.92 3.29 16.08
CA ILE A 596 -27.08 4.12 15.75
C ILE A 596 -28.23 3.22 15.30
N GLY A 597 -29.40 3.37 15.91
CA GLY A 597 -30.61 2.62 15.58
C GLY A 597 -30.60 1.15 16.02
N VAL A 598 -29.62 0.69 16.78
CA VAL A 598 -29.55 -0.69 17.28
C VAL A 598 -30.70 -0.95 18.26
N LYS A 599 -30.89 -0.05 19.24
CA LYS A 599 -31.97 -0.16 20.26
C LYS A 599 -33.37 -0.09 19.63
N GLU A 600 -33.51 0.69 18.59
CA GLU A 600 -34.76 0.92 17.86
C GLU A 600 -35.02 -0.16 16.79
N GLY A 601 -34.08 -1.09 16.54
CA GLY A 601 -34.18 -2.11 15.51
C GLY A 601 -33.93 -1.61 14.10
N LEU A 602 -33.55 -0.33 13.92
CA LEU A 602 -33.34 0.30 12.62
C LEU A 602 -32.04 -0.18 11.97
N ALA A 603 -30.97 -0.34 12.74
CA ALA A 603 -29.70 -0.89 12.25
C ALA A 603 -29.89 -2.30 11.64
N LYS A 604 -30.70 -3.14 12.29
CA LYS A 604 -31.05 -4.47 11.75
C LYS A 604 -31.77 -4.34 10.40
N LYS A 605 -32.74 -3.43 10.31
CA LYS A 605 -33.50 -3.20 9.08
C LYS A 605 -32.60 -2.66 7.96
N ALA A 606 -31.70 -1.74 8.26
CA ALA A 606 -30.71 -1.21 7.32
C ALA A 606 -29.81 -2.31 6.77
N LEU A 607 -29.28 -3.17 7.65
CA LEU A 607 -28.40 -4.28 7.25
C LEU A 607 -29.15 -5.39 6.48
N ASP A 608 -30.44 -5.60 6.74
CA ASP A 608 -31.28 -6.46 5.93
C ASP A 608 -31.45 -5.91 4.51
N SER A 609 -31.63 -4.58 4.37
CA SER A 609 -31.68 -3.89 3.07
C SER A 609 -30.34 -3.95 2.33
N VAL A 610 -29.22 -3.78 3.05
CA VAL A 610 -27.87 -3.94 2.50
C VAL A 610 -27.69 -5.37 1.95
N LYS A 611 -28.10 -6.38 2.70
CA LYS A 611 -28.04 -7.79 2.26
C LYS A 611 -28.89 -8.02 1.03
N GLU A 612 -30.10 -7.51 1.00
CA GLU A 612 -31.03 -7.70 -0.14
C GLU A 612 -30.53 -7.03 -1.41
N LYS A 613 -30.04 -5.78 -1.30
CA LYS A 613 -29.78 -4.92 -2.47
C LYS A 613 -28.32 -4.92 -2.91
N LEU A 614 -27.37 -4.97 -1.97
CA LEU A 614 -25.95 -4.77 -2.27
C LEU A 614 -25.12 -6.06 -2.26
N ASP A 615 -25.63 -7.14 -1.69
CA ASP A 615 -24.85 -8.36 -1.53
C ASP A 615 -24.63 -9.09 -2.86
N THR A 616 -23.41 -9.62 -3.04
CA THR A 616 -23.04 -10.44 -4.19
C THR A 616 -22.21 -11.64 -3.75
N LYS A 617 -21.86 -12.50 -4.70
CA LYS A 617 -20.95 -13.62 -4.46
C LYS A 617 -19.55 -13.18 -4.04
N TYR A 618 -19.08 -12.00 -4.47
CA TYR A 618 -17.70 -11.54 -4.34
C TYR A 618 -17.53 -10.39 -3.32
N GLY A 619 -18.58 -10.02 -2.62
CA GLY A 619 -18.60 -8.97 -1.61
C GLY A 619 -19.86 -8.12 -1.69
N VAL A 620 -19.93 -7.08 -0.88
CA VAL A 620 -21.03 -6.13 -0.79
C VAL A 620 -20.68 -4.90 -1.64
N MET A 621 -21.54 -4.57 -2.61
CA MET A 621 -21.36 -3.41 -3.50
C MET A 621 -21.51 -2.09 -2.74
N ILE A 622 -20.84 -1.04 -3.25
CA ILE A 622 -20.85 0.26 -2.61
C ILE A 622 -22.22 0.96 -2.68
N LEU A 623 -22.93 0.81 -3.79
CA LEU A 623 -24.24 1.39 -4.00
C LEU A 623 -25.10 0.59 -5.01
N GLN A 624 -26.41 0.84 -5.02
CA GLN A 624 -27.37 0.37 -6.05
C GLN A 624 -28.61 1.26 -6.12
N PRO A 625 -29.30 1.37 -7.27
CA PRO A 625 -28.82 1.04 -8.63
C PRO A 625 -27.60 1.86 -9.05
N ALA A 626 -26.79 1.33 -9.96
CA ALA A 626 -25.65 2.07 -10.52
C ALA A 626 -26.09 3.31 -11.29
N TYR A 627 -25.26 4.33 -11.32
CA TYR A 627 -25.45 5.50 -12.16
C TYR A 627 -25.17 5.14 -13.64
N THR A 628 -26.08 5.47 -14.52
CA THR A 628 -25.99 5.18 -15.97
C THR A 628 -25.61 6.42 -16.81
N ARG A 629 -25.60 7.59 -16.19
CA ARG A 629 -25.21 8.87 -16.81
C ARG A 629 -24.44 9.72 -15.81
N TYR A 630 -23.73 10.73 -16.32
CA TYR A 630 -23.09 11.74 -15.48
C TYR A 630 -24.14 12.67 -14.86
N HIS A 631 -24.01 12.89 -13.56
CA HIS A 631 -24.81 13.81 -12.75
C HIS A 631 -23.92 14.91 -12.21
N LEU A 632 -24.16 16.14 -12.66
CA LEU A 632 -23.35 17.32 -12.29
C LEU A 632 -23.33 17.55 -10.77
N GLU A 633 -24.45 17.29 -10.11
CA GLU A 633 -24.64 17.46 -8.67
C GLU A 633 -23.98 16.38 -7.80
N LEU A 634 -23.57 15.26 -8.39
CA LEU A 634 -22.93 14.14 -7.68
C LEU A 634 -21.42 14.05 -7.92
N GLY A 635 -20.97 14.55 -9.06
CA GLY A 635 -19.57 14.58 -9.44
C GLY A 635 -19.03 13.25 -9.95
N GLU A 636 -17.78 12.96 -9.61
CA GLU A 636 -16.97 11.87 -10.21
C GLU A 636 -17.60 10.49 -10.08
N ILE A 637 -18.32 10.21 -9.01
CA ILE A 637 -18.95 8.90 -8.77
C ILE A 637 -19.85 8.46 -9.93
N SER A 638 -20.52 9.41 -10.57
CA SER A 638 -21.42 9.15 -11.70
C SER A 638 -20.73 9.15 -13.08
N SER A 639 -19.41 9.40 -13.12
CA SER A 639 -18.61 9.36 -14.36
C SER A 639 -18.10 7.96 -14.71
N TYR A 640 -18.05 7.04 -13.74
CA TYR A 640 -17.56 5.69 -13.96
C TYR A 640 -18.63 4.77 -14.58
N PRO A 641 -18.23 3.79 -15.40
CA PRO A 641 -19.18 2.79 -15.89
C PRO A 641 -19.83 2.01 -14.75
N PRO A 642 -21.10 1.56 -14.90
CA PRO A 642 -21.78 0.75 -13.91
C PRO A 642 -21.01 -0.50 -13.48
N GLY A 643 -20.90 -0.72 -12.18
CA GLY A 643 -20.20 -1.85 -11.58
C GLY A 643 -18.70 -1.66 -11.40
N TYR A 644 -18.14 -0.50 -11.73
CA TYR A 644 -16.71 -0.22 -11.57
C TYR A 644 -16.47 0.92 -10.59
N LYS A 645 -15.36 0.79 -9.84
CA LYS A 645 -14.93 1.77 -8.84
C LYS A 645 -16.07 2.12 -7.87
N GLU A 646 -16.28 3.41 -7.59
CA GLU A 646 -17.32 3.89 -6.68
C GLU A 646 -18.74 3.84 -7.28
N ASN A 647 -18.89 3.57 -8.58
CA ASN A 647 -20.20 3.41 -9.20
C ASN A 647 -20.65 1.94 -9.19
N ALA A 648 -21.20 1.48 -8.07
CA ALA A 648 -21.70 0.12 -7.86
C ALA A 648 -20.63 -1.00 -7.96
N GLY A 649 -19.35 -0.67 -7.82
CA GLY A 649 -18.29 -1.66 -7.59
C GLY A 649 -18.37 -2.23 -6.16
N ILE A 650 -17.57 -3.26 -5.89
CA ILE A 650 -17.36 -3.77 -4.55
C ILE A 650 -16.08 -3.14 -4.02
N PHE A 651 -16.21 -2.19 -3.12
CA PHE A 651 -15.07 -1.60 -2.44
C PHE A 651 -14.72 -2.46 -1.22
N CYS A 652 -13.60 -3.15 -1.27
CA CYS A 652 -13.23 -4.10 -0.22
C CYS A 652 -12.97 -3.43 1.13
N HIS A 653 -12.62 -2.14 1.11
CA HIS A 653 -12.32 -1.34 2.28
C HIS A 653 -13.52 -1.18 3.25
N ASN A 654 -14.73 -0.97 2.73
CA ASN A 654 -15.92 -0.78 3.55
C ASN A 654 -16.76 -2.05 3.76
N ASN A 655 -16.38 -3.17 3.17
CA ASN A 655 -16.99 -4.46 3.49
C ASN A 655 -16.78 -4.87 4.96
N PRO A 656 -15.60 -4.68 5.58
CA PRO A 656 -15.41 -4.85 7.01
C PRO A 656 -16.35 -4.01 7.89
N TRP A 657 -16.72 -2.79 7.47
CA TRP A 657 -17.67 -1.98 8.26
C TRP A 657 -19.03 -2.64 8.38
N VAL A 658 -19.53 -3.23 7.29
CA VAL A 658 -20.79 -4.00 7.32
C VAL A 658 -20.63 -5.27 8.15
N SER A 659 -19.51 -5.98 8.02
CA SER A 659 -19.23 -7.18 8.82
C SER A 659 -19.20 -6.84 10.32
N ILE A 660 -18.53 -5.75 10.72
CA ILE A 660 -18.54 -5.24 12.10
C ILE A 660 -19.96 -4.89 12.55
N ALA A 661 -20.71 -4.17 11.71
CA ALA A 661 -22.10 -3.82 12.02
C ALA A 661 -22.98 -5.05 12.27
N GLU A 662 -22.78 -6.11 11.50
CA GLU A 662 -23.47 -7.39 11.71
C GLU A 662 -23.13 -8.03 13.07
N THR A 663 -21.87 -7.94 13.52
CA THR A 663 -21.50 -8.39 14.87
C THR A 663 -22.14 -7.55 15.97
N VAL A 664 -22.23 -6.22 15.78
CA VAL A 664 -22.86 -5.29 16.73
C VAL A 664 -24.34 -5.62 16.97
N ILE A 665 -25.05 -6.11 15.94
CA ILE A 665 -26.44 -6.56 16.06
C ILE A 665 -26.59 -8.06 16.36
N GLY A 666 -25.49 -8.77 16.68
CA GLY A 666 -25.50 -10.18 17.10
C GLY A 666 -25.57 -11.20 15.94
N ARG A 667 -25.25 -10.83 14.70
CA ARG A 667 -25.29 -11.74 13.54
C ARG A 667 -23.88 -12.18 13.10
N GLY A 668 -23.17 -12.90 13.97
CA GLY A 668 -21.78 -13.32 13.75
C GLY A 668 -21.58 -14.20 12.50
N ASP A 669 -22.52 -15.11 12.19
CA ASP A 669 -22.43 -15.94 10.97
C ASP A 669 -22.46 -15.09 9.70
N ARG A 670 -23.28 -14.06 9.67
CA ARG A 670 -23.34 -13.14 8.53
C ARG A 670 -22.06 -12.28 8.43
N ALA A 671 -21.55 -11.83 9.55
CA ALA A 671 -20.27 -11.12 9.59
C ALA A 671 -19.14 -11.96 8.99
N PHE A 672 -19.07 -13.23 9.38
CA PHE A 672 -18.07 -14.16 8.85
C PHE A 672 -18.28 -14.47 7.35
N GLU A 673 -19.53 -14.60 6.89
CA GLU A 673 -19.85 -14.75 5.45
C GLU A 673 -19.29 -13.56 4.63
N ILE A 674 -19.46 -12.31 5.10
CA ILE A 674 -18.95 -11.12 4.43
C ILE A 674 -17.41 -11.14 4.41
N TYR A 675 -16.78 -11.47 5.55
CA TYR A 675 -15.32 -11.62 5.63
C TYR A 675 -14.78 -12.60 4.58
N GLN A 676 -15.42 -13.76 4.43
CA GLN A 676 -14.97 -14.78 3.45
C GLN A 676 -15.02 -14.30 2.00
N LYS A 677 -15.98 -13.44 1.64
CA LYS A 677 -16.18 -12.99 0.25
C LYS A 677 -15.02 -12.15 -0.30
N THR A 678 -14.36 -11.38 0.55
CA THR A 678 -13.25 -10.50 0.17
C THR A 678 -11.89 -11.00 0.63
N CYS A 679 -11.85 -12.07 1.42
CA CYS A 679 -10.61 -12.63 1.96
C CYS A 679 -9.82 -13.39 0.89
N PRO A 680 -8.53 -13.05 0.64
CA PRO A 680 -7.72 -13.60 -0.44
C PRO A 680 -7.63 -15.14 -0.43
N ALA A 681 -7.44 -15.75 0.75
CA ALA A 681 -7.34 -17.21 0.85
C ALA A 681 -8.59 -17.98 0.38
N TYR A 682 -9.75 -17.30 0.29
CA TYR A 682 -10.97 -17.87 -0.32
C TYR A 682 -11.08 -17.52 -1.80
N CYS A 683 -10.42 -16.43 -2.25
CA CYS A 683 -10.42 -16.03 -3.67
C CYS A 683 -9.46 -16.87 -4.51
N GLU A 684 -8.52 -17.60 -3.91
CA GLU A 684 -7.57 -18.49 -4.60
C GLU A 684 -8.27 -19.49 -5.55
N GLU A 685 -9.45 -19.99 -5.17
CA GLU A 685 -10.20 -20.99 -5.94
C GLU A 685 -10.68 -20.48 -7.31
N PHE A 686 -10.77 -19.16 -7.47
CA PHE A 686 -11.20 -18.50 -8.71
C PHE A 686 -10.23 -17.39 -9.16
N SER A 687 -8.93 -17.64 -8.99
CA SER A 687 -7.86 -16.67 -9.32
C SER A 687 -7.90 -16.18 -10.77
N GLU A 688 -8.41 -16.97 -11.74
CA GLU A 688 -8.61 -16.54 -13.12
C GLU A 688 -9.67 -15.44 -13.28
N ILE A 689 -10.62 -15.36 -12.35
CA ILE A 689 -11.66 -14.32 -12.30
C ILE A 689 -11.15 -13.15 -11.47
N HIS A 690 -10.63 -13.44 -10.27
CA HIS A 690 -10.14 -12.44 -9.33
C HIS A 690 -8.92 -11.68 -9.86
N ARG A 691 -7.99 -12.36 -10.51
CA ARG A 691 -6.81 -11.88 -11.24
C ARG A 691 -5.68 -11.29 -10.41
N THR A 692 -5.97 -10.60 -9.31
CA THR A 692 -4.95 -10.09 -8.39
C THR A 692 -4.40 -11.22 -7.50
N GLU A 693 -3.37 -10.92 -6.74
CA GLU A 693 -2.69 -11.87 -5.85
C GLU A 693 -3.65 -12.53 -4.86
N PRO A 694 -3.64 -13.87 -4.74
CA PRO A 694 -4.52 -14.58 -3.81
C PRO A 694 -4.02 -14.61 -2.38
N TYR A 695 -2.94 -13.87 -2.05
CA TYR A 695 -2.37 -13.79 -0.71
C TYR A 695 -2.51 -12.41 -0.05
N VAL A 696 -3.03 -11.39 -0.77
CA VAL A 696 -3.25 -10.05 -0.25
C VAL A 696 -4.59 -9.47 -0.67
N TYR A 697 -5.13 -8.57 0.15
CA TYR A 697 -6.39 -7.89 -0.12
C TYR A 697 -6.26 -6.92 -1.28
N SER A 698 -7.30 -6.85 -2.10
CA SER A 698 -7.48 -5.85 -3.14
C SER A 698 -8.30 -4.66 -2.61
N GLN A 699 -8.17 -3.51 -3.28
CA GLN A 699 -8.96 -2.32 -2.97
C GLN A 699 -10.41 -2.49 -3.41
N MET A 700 -10.60 -2.98 -4.65
CA MET A 700 -11.91 -3.10 -5.26
C MET A 700 -12.05 -4.35 -6.12
N VAL A 701 -13.30 -4.77 -6.28
CA VAL A 701 -13.72 -5.85 -7.16
C VAL A 701 -14.87 -5.34 -8.03
N ALA A 702 -14.91 -5.74 -9.30
CA ALA A 702 -15.97 -5.38 -10.22
C ALA A 702 -17.34 -5.90 -9.74
N GLY A 703 -18.32 -5.00 -9.65
CA GLY A 703 -19.65 -5.26 -9.14
C GLY A 703 -20.55 -6.05 -10.11
N ARG A 704 -21.80 -6.27 -9.71
CA ARG A 704 -22.77 -7.08 -10.46
C ARG A 704 -23.08 -6.51 -11.85
N ASP A 705 -23.05 -5.19 -12.01
CA ASP A 705 -23.37 -4.52 -13.26
C ASP A 705 -22.18 -4.48 -14.23
N ALA A 706 -20.99 -4.84 -13.77
CA ALA A 706 -19.80 -4.87 -14.60
C ALA A 706 -19.75 -6.10 -15.50
N LYS A 707 -19.20 -5.96 -16.70
CA LYS A 707 -18.98 -7.05 -17.65
C LYS A 707 -18.14 -8.19 -17.05
N PHE A 708 -17.13 -7.84 -16.25
CA PHE A 708 -16.21 -8.79 -15.61
C PHE A 708 -16.46 -8.85 -14.09
N HIS A 709 -17.69 -9.14 -13.70
CA HIS A 709 -18.05 -9.27 -12.29
C HIS A 709 -17.11 -10.24 -11.55
N GLY A 710 -16.50 -9.80 -10.47
CA GLY A 710 -15.53 -10.54 -9.67
C GLY A 710 -14.07 -10.24 -9.99
N GLU A 711 -13.76 -9.45 -11.04
CA GLU A 711 -12.40 -9.03 -11.34
C GLU A 711 -11.93 -7.98 -10.34
N ALA A 712 -10.83 -8.26 -9.64
CA ALA A 712 -10.24 -7.36 -8.66
C ALA A 712 -9.17 -6.44 -9.26
N LYS A 713 -8.95 -5.31 -8.60
CA LYS A 713 -7.92 -4.29 -8.96
C LYS A 713 -7.26 -3.71 -7.71
N ASN A 714 -6.08 -3.16 -7.92
CA ASN A 714 -5.31 -2.41 -6.92
C ASN A 714 -5.10 -3.20 -5.62
N SER A 715 -4.30 -4.24 -5.72
CA SER A 715 -3.87 -5.06 -4.58
C SER A 715 -2.83 -4.32 -3.72
N TRP A 716 -2.60 -4.78 -2.51
CA TRP A 716 -1.63 -4.33 -1.54
C TRP A 716 -1.97 -3.02 -0.82
N LEU A 717 -1.84 -1.87 -1.49
CA LEU A 717 -1.91 -0.57 -0.83
C LEU A 717 -3.36 -0.10 -0.67
N THR A 718 -4.03 -0.64 0.31
CA THR A 718 -5.44 -0.39 0.61
C THR A 718 -5.73 -0.48 2.11
N GLY A 719 -6.60 0.38 2.61
CA GLY A 719 -7.12 0.27 3.97
C GLY A 719 -7.94 -0.99 4.25
N THR A 720 -8.23 -1.79 3.22
CA THR A 720 -8.89 -3.09 3.37
C THR A 720 -8.14 -4.00 4.35
N ALA A 721 -6.80 -4.05 4.27
CA ALA A 721 -6.00 -4.90 5.15
C ALA A 721 -6.16 -4.52 6.62
N ALA A 722 -6.07 -3.23 6.95
CA ALA A 722 -6.22 -2.73 8.32
C ALA A 722 -7.64 -2.97 8.86
N TRP A 723 -8.66 -2.58 8.09
CA TRP A 723 -10.05 -2.77 8.52
C TRP A 723 -10.44 -4.24 8.62
N THR A 724 -9.91 -5.09 7.75
CA THR A 724 -10.16 -6.54 7.87
C THR A 724 -9.46 -7.13 9.09
N PHE A 725 -8.26 -6.65 9.43
CA PHE A 725 -7.60 -7.07 10.67
C PHE A 725 -8.40 -6.65 11.91
N VAL A 726 -8.89 -5.41 11.96
CA VAL A 726 -9.80 -4.93 13.03
C VAL A 726 -11.05 -5.81 13.10
N ASN A 727 -11.71 -6.04 11.96
CA ASN A 727 -12.91 -6.86 11.91
C ASN A 727 -12.67 -8.28 12.44
N VAL A 728 -11.63 -8.97 11.95
CA VAL A 728 -11.40 -10.36 12.34
C VAL A 728 -10.90 -10.47 13.78
N SER A 729 -9.97 -9.62 14.21
CA SER A 729 -9.38 -9.71 15.55
C SER A 729 -10.31 -9.21 16.65
N GLN A 730 -10.93 -8.04 16.47
CA GLN A 730 -11.69 -7.37 17.52
C GLN A 730 -13.17 -7.77 17.54
N TYR A 731 -13.77 -8.06 16.38
CA TYR A 731 -15.23 -8.30 16.30
C TYR A 731 -15.61 -9.75 16.02
N ILE A 732 -14.91 -10.45 15.11
CA ILE A 732 -15.21 -11.88 14.86
C ILE A 732 -14.59 -12.76 15.95
N LEU A 733 -13.32 -12.55 16.30
CA LEU A 733 -12.61 -13.29 17.33
C LEU A 733 -12.80 -12.70 18.74
N GLY A 734 -13.22 -11.43 18.84
CA GLY A 734 -13.58 -10.78 20.07
C GLY A 734 -12.41 -10.36 20.96
N VAL A 735 -11.21 -10.18 20.43
CA VAL A 735 -10.04 -9.67 21.16
C VAL A 735 -9.96 -8.17 20.99
N TYR A 736 -10.56 -7.42 21.87
CA TYR A 736 -10.68 -5.96 21.80
C TYR A 736 -9.93 -5.28 22.95
N PRO A 737 -8.92 -4.42 22.65
CA PRO A 737 -8.22 -3.65 23.69
C PRO A 737 -9.12 -2.54 24.24
N CYS A 738 -9.14 -2.35 25.56
CA CYS A 738 -9.99 -1.40 26.27
C CYS A 738 -9.16 -0.30 26.94
N LEU A 739 -9.67 0.95 26.96
CA LEU A 739 -9.00 2.10 27.57
C LEU A 739 -8.97 2.08 29.10
N LEU A 740 -10.03 1.58 29.74
CA LEU A 740 -10.24 1.77 31.17
C LEU A 740 -10.05 0.50 32.02
N TYR A 741 -10.14 -0.66 31.41
CA TYR A 741 -9.90 -1.96 32.06
C TYR A 741 -9.62 -3.02 31.02
N THR A 742 -8.93 -4.08 31.42
CA THR A 742 -8.87 -5.29 30.58
C THR A 742 -10.30 -5.79 30.40
N SER A 743 -10.85 -5.66 29.20
CA SER A 743 -12.17 -6.22 28.90
C SER A 743 -12.10 -7.74 29.09
N PRO A 744 -12.94 -8.34 29.92
CA PRO A 744 -13.14 -9.77 29.81
C PRO A 744 -13.59 -10.06 28.38
N SER A 745 -13.08 -11.16 27.81
CA SER A 745 -13.54 -11.63 26.51
C SER A 745 -15.08 -11.65 26.50
N PRO A 746 -15.76 -11.30 25.40
CA PRO A 746 -17.22 -11.47 25.31
C PRO A 746 -17.69 -12.87 25.67
N ARG A 747 -16.80 -13.87 25.67
CA ARG A 747 -17.07 -15.23 26.14
C ARG A 747 -17.05 -15.37 27.67
N ASP A 748 -16.44 -14.45 28.41
CA ASP A 748 -16.38 -14.52 29.86
C ASP A 748 -17.72 -14.12 30.52
N GLY A 749 -18.61 -13.46 29.75
CA GLY A 749 -19.99 -13.16 30.17
C GLY A 749 -21.03 -14.19 29.69
N ALA A 750 -20.66 -15.20 28.96
CA ALA A 750 -21.56 -16.19 28.35
C ALA A 750 -21.60 -17.52 29.15
N THR A 751 -21.36 -17.50 30.46
CA THR A 751 -21.65 -18.63 31.32
C THR A 751 -23.00 -18.38 32.00
N SER A 752 -24.06 -18.63 31.28
CA SER A 752 -25.33 -19.09 31.82
C SER A 752 -26.21 -19.62 30.69
#